data_f5e084e6ffa2e4c7b01eebf73c983fff
#
_entry.id   f5e084e6ffa2e4c7b01eebf73c983fff
#
_cell.length_a   1.000
_cell.length_b   1.000
_cell.length_c   1.000
_cell.angle_alpha   90.00
_cell.angle_beta   90.00
_cell.angle_gamma   90.00
#
_symmetry.space_group_name_H-M   'P 1'
#
loop_
_entity.id
_entity.type
_entity.pdbx_description
1 polymer ?
#
loop_
_entity_poly.entity_id
_entity_poly.type
_entity_poly.pdbx_seq_one_letter_code
_entity_poly.pdbx_strand_id
1 'polypeptide(L)'
;MIIEKLILHNFGVYEGKHEIDLQPKKGRPITLIGALNGAGKTTLLESIQICLFGRSSAFIPPAKSAYVAYLSEAINRRRRSESSSVSVTFRVGGRKEGVKYEATRTWGLASKGVNETLQISVNGVFDPDVTDRWAEISERFLPSKLSDLFFFDGERIEALAEPVRCSQMIREGLSNLLGLDLISDLSKTLIVLDRRMRSEDLSHESHEKLQALESQRELLNQQQDALLSEKSNILEAIEETRKQLSSVRRDLEVQGGDLLFRRDEVRTQRESLSAKIKDLRRNLIEHAEGALPLAMLGSQLDELSRLASLSVTPARAAQLIEALAAATHHLVRELEKQGYLKSEDVKSAEALADLVVQSEMSTKQQTVIDCDFYEIESARSSLINARSSSLKLLVQLDAHLTEIDRLDALLAAVPEGEKVEETVNSLKQLEQLEAEQATTLVAVDQQFLRIQKDFEEIDSKIEKILAEQRQYEADQTLTKQMHLQLARAKKNLGLFQDRMRARHISRLEQLILEGLKHLYRKRNFVNAVKIDPTDYSIDLVLEGEGTVPAFKLSAAERQLLAVSVLWGLAKASGKELPTIIDTPLGRLDSKHRTTFVERYFPNAAKQVILLSTDEEIIGTYYNMLKPYLANEYVIDYDEDRQASSIHTGYFDSSLEAA
;
A
#
# COMPACT_ATOMS: atom_id res chain seq x y z
N MET A 1 4.94 32.31 2.20
CA MET A 1 5.83 32.48 1.06
C MET A 1 5.02 32.25 -0.23
N ILE A 2 5.22 33.04 -1.27
CA ILE A 2 4.60 32.87 -2.59
C ILE A 2 5.70 32.99 -3.62
N ILE A 3 5.86 32.01 -4.48
CA ILE A 3 6.80 32.04 -5.60
C ILE A 3 6.15 32.87 -6.71
N GLU A 4 6.80 33.94 -7.13
CA GLU A 4 6.26 34.83 -8.15
C GLU A 4 6.78 34.42 -9.54
N LYS A 5 8.07 34.04 -9.65
CA LYS A 5 8.73 33.83 -10.93
C LYS A 5 9.85 32.81 -10.80
N LEU A 6 9.99 31.98 -11.82
CA LEU A 6 11.11 31.07 -12.02
C LEU A 6 11.78 31.37 -13.33
N ILE A 7 13.11 31.51 -13.33
CA ILE A 7 13.91 31.67 -14.54
C ILE A 7 14.96 30.55 -14.57
N LEU A 8 14.99 29.81 -15.67
CA LEU A 8 15.96 28.77 -15.96
C LEU A 8 16.85 29.23 -17.10
N HIS A 9 18.14 29.00 -17.00
CA HIS A 9 19.08 29.25 -18.08
C HIS A 9 20.06 28.09 -18.23
N ASN A 10 20.02 27.40 -19.35
CA ASN A 10 20.85 26.22 -19.66
C ASN A 10 20.84 25.14 -18.58
N PHE A 11 19.68 24.88 -17.99
CA PHE A 11 19.53 23.98 -16.87
C PHE A 11 18.89 22.63 -17.28
N GLY A 12 19.60 21.52 -17.05
CA GLY A 12 19.12 20.18 -17.37
C GLY A 12 18.74 20.05 -18.84
N VAL A 13 17.48 19.72 -19.09
CA VAL A 13 16.92 19.62 -20.47
C VAL A 13 16.54 20.95 -21.08
N TYR A 14 16.56 22.05 -20.32
CA TYR A 14 16.16 23.36 -20.77
C TYR A 14 17.34 24.10 -21.41
N GLU A 15 17.31 24.31 -22.73
CA GLU A 15 18.31 25.08 -23.48
C GLU A 15 17.92 26.56 -23.57
N GLY A 16 18.85 27.47 -23.27
CA GLY A 16 18.60 28.91 -23.29
C GLY A 16 17.85 29.42 -22.06
N LYS A 17 17.21 30.57 -22.20
CA LYS A 17 16.49 31.24 -21.11
C LYS A 17 14.98 30.93 -21.16
N HIS A 18 14.46 30.40 -20.10
CA HIS A 18 13.01 30.16 -19.90
C HIS A 18 12.53 30.93 -18.69
N GLU A 19 11.38 31.56 -18.81
CA GLU A 19 10.78 32.40 -17.78
C GLU A 19 9.33 31.95 -17.53
N ILE A 20 9.00 31.64 -16.28
CA ILE A 20 7.69 31.12 -15.86
C ILE A 20 7.13 32.05 -14.81
N ASP A 21 5.97 32.65 -15.07
CA ASP A 21 5.20 33.38 -14.08
C ASP A 21 4.36 32.38 -13.26
N LEU A 22 4.69 32.28 -11.97
CA LEU A 22 4.01 31.38 -11.03
C LEU A 22 3.05 32.12 -10.11
N GLN A 23 2.84 33.42 -10.28
CA GLN A 23 2.08 34.24 -9.36
C GLN A 23 0.60 33.83 -9.32
N PRO A 24 0.05 33.44 -8.15
CA PRO A 24 -1.36 33.10 -8.02
C PRO A 24 -2.23 34.36 -8.16
N LYS A 25 -3.41 34.22 -8.78
CA LYS A 25 -4.42 35.26 -8.90
C LYS A 25 -5.49 35.15 -7.80
N LYS A 26 -6.25 36.19 -7.56
CA LYS A 26 -7.32 36.17 -6.54
C LYS A 26 -8.37 35.10 -6.90
N GLY A 27 -8.59 34.13 -6.00
CA GLY A 27 -9.51 33.01 -6.24
C GLY A 27 -8.98 31.93 -7.18
N ARG A 28 -7.74 32.09 -7.70
CA ARG A 28 -7.08 31.13 -8.60
C ARG A 28 -5.67 30.80 -8.08
N PRO A 29 -5.57 29.83 -7.17
CA PRO A 29 -4.30 29.51 -6.52
C PRO A 29 -3.40 28.58 -7.35
N ILE A 30 -3.89 28.01 -8.47
CA ILE A 30 -3.25 26.89 -9.14
C ILE A 30 -2.53 27.38 -10.41
N THR A 31 -1.26 27.01 -10.54
CA THR A 31 -0.52 27.02 -11.82
C THR A 31 -0.40 25.58 -12.31
N LEU A 32 -0.84 25.32 -13.54
CA LEU A 32 -0.82 23.99 -14.16
C LEU A 32 0.25 23.96 -15.25
N ILE A 33 1.15 22.99 -15.16
CA ILE A 33 2.25 22.78 -16.10
C ILE A 33 2.14 21.37 -16.65
N GLY A 34 1.81 21.24 -17.93
CA GLY A 34 1.73 19.97 -18.62
C GLY A 34 3.07 19.62 -19.28
N ALA A 35 3.44 18.33 -19.24
CA ALA A 35 4.61 17.83 -19.95
C ALA A 35 4.52 16.32 -20.15
N LEU A 36 5.03 15.83 -21.26
CA LEU A 36 5.23 14.39 -21.47
C LEU A 36 6.27 13.83 -20.49
N ASN A 37 6.28 12.51 -20.34
CA ASN A 37 7.30 11.85 -19.52
C ASN A 37 8.69 12.09 -20.12
N GLY A 38 9.67 12.42 -19.28
CA GLY A 38 11.02 12.76 -19.74
C GLY A 38 11.21 14.22 -20.24
N ALA A 39 10.15 15.01 -20.41
CA ALA A 39 10.26 16.39 -20.89
C ALA A 39 10.78 17.39 -19.84
N GLY A 40 11.03 16.98 -18.58
CA GLY A 40 11.68 17.83 -17.58
C GLY A 40 10.81 18.32 -16.44
N LYS A 41 9.67 17.70 -16.15
CA LYS A 41 8.83 18.02 -14.97
C LYS A 41 9.63 17.99 -13.66
N THR A 42 10.26 16.88 -13.38
CA THR A 42 11.08 16.71 -12.17
C THR A 42 12.27 17.66 -12.15
N THR A 43 12.92 17.89 -13.31
CA THR A 43 13.99 18.88 -13.45
C THR A 43 13.54 20.30 -13.08
N LEU A 44 12.29 20.66 -13.39
CA LEU A 44 11.73 21.96 -12.99
C LEU A 44 11.52 22.03 -11.47
N LEU A 45 11.03 20.97 -10.84
CA LEU A 45 10.90 20.87 -9.39
C LEU A 45 12.27 20.97 -8.71
N GLU A 46 13.26 20.20 -9.18
CA GLU A 46 14.63 20.23 -8.70
C GLU A 46 15.27 21.62 -8.83
N SER A 47 14.96 22.36 -9.89
CA SER A 47 15.49 23.71 -10.09
C SER A 47 15.11 24.67 -8.97
N ILE A 48 13.87 24.59 -8.49
CA ILE A 48 13.42 25.42 -7.38
C ILE A 48 14.13 25.02 -6.08
N GLN A 49 14.26 23.72 -5.82
CA GLN A 49 14.91 23.22 -4.63
C GLN A 49 16.41 23.56 -4.60
N ILE A 50 17.11 23.34 -5.73
CA ILE A 50 18.55 23.66 -5.82
C ILE A 50 18.80 25.16 -5.65
N CYS A 51 17.96 26.00 -6.22
CA CYS A 51 18.09 27.46 -6.09
C CYS A 51 17.96 27.90 -4.64
N LEU A 52 16.97 27.37 -3.92
CA LEU A 52 16.68 27.77 -2.53
C LEU A 52 17.64 27.16 -1.52
N PHE A 53 17.93 25.87 -1.63
CA PHE A 53 18.64 25.09 -0.62
C PHE A 53 20.08 24.74 -0.97
N GLY A 54 20.42 24.75 -2.27
CA GLY A 54 21.75 24.34 -2.74
C GLY A 54 22.10 22.94 -2.29
N ARG A 55 23.20 22.79 -1.54
CA ARG A 55 23.67 21.51 -1.04
C ARG A 55 22.71 20.82 -0.05
N SER A 56 21.85 21.57 0.60
CA SER A 56 20.84 21.04 1.54
C SER A 56 19.55 20.61 0.86
N SER A 57 19.53 20.49 -0.46
CA SER A 57 18.37 19.99 -1.22
C SER A 57 18.12 18.52 -0.89
N ALA A 58 16.85 18.16 -0.65
CA ALA A 58 16.45 16.82 -0.19
C ALA A 58 16.79 15.67 -1.16
N PHE A 59 16.90 15.97 -2.47
CA PHE A 59 17.20 14.96 -3.50
C PHE A 59 18.72 14.79 -3.75
N ILE A 60 19.59 15.55 -3.06
CA ILE A 60 21.05 15.45 -3.21
C ILE A 60 21.62 14.75 -1.98
N PRO A 61 22.38 13.65 -2.16
CA PRO A 61 23.09 13.04 -1.07
C PRO A 61 24.00 14.02 -0.34
N PRO A 62 24.18 13.92 0.99
CA PRO A 62 24.90 14.90 1.80
C PRO A 62 26.41 15.02 1.49
N ALA A 63 26.96 14.10 0.67
CA ALA A 63 28.35 14.15 0.27
C ALA A 63 28.66 15.34 -0.65
N LYS A 64 29.74 16.04 -0.36
CA LYS A 64 30.20 17.19 -1.19
C LYS A 64 30.44 16.81 -2.65
N SER A 65 30.94 15.59 -2.90
CA SER A 65 31.19 15.08 -4.25
C SER A 65 29.88 14.87 -5.03
N ALA A 66 28.81 14.43 -4.38
CA ALA A 66 27.51 14.24 -5.01
C ALA A 66 26.90 15.57 -5.47
N TYR A 67 27.01 16.61 -4.65
CA TYR A 67 26.54 17.95 -5.03
C TYR A 67 27.28 18.53 -6.24
N VAL A 68 28.60 18.41 -6.28
CA VAL A 68 29.43 18.87 -7.41
C VAL A 68 29.12 18.07 -8.67
N ALA A 69 28.93 16.75 -8.54
CA ALA A 69 28.53 15.90 -9.66
C ALA A 69 27.15 16.32 -10.20
N TYR A 70 26.16 16.52 -9.33
CA TYR A 70 24.83 16.98 -9.72
C TYR A 70 24.91 18.32 -10.49
N LEU A 71 25.60 19.34 -9.96
CA LEU A 71 25.72 20.63 -10.64
C LEU A 71 26.40 20.50 -12.02
N SER A 72 27.38 19.61 -12.14
CA SER A 72 28.06 19.33 -13.41
C SER A 72 27.12 18.69 -14.42
N GLU A 73 26.26 17.77 -13.99
CA GLU A 73 25.28 17.08 -14.85
C GLU A 73 24.07 17.96 -15.17
N ALA A 74 23.72 18.88 -14.26
CA ALA A 74 22.61 19.80 -14.41
C ALA A 74 22.86 20.93 -15.42
N ILE A 75 24.09 21.09 -15.95
CA ILE A 75 24.33 21.97 -17.07
C ILE A 75 23.80 21.34 -18.36
N ASN A 76 23.06 22.11 -19.17
CA ASN A 76 22.50 21.61 -20.42
C ASN A 76 23.60 21.00 -21.32
N ARG A 77 23.34 19.78 -21.82
CA ARG A 77 24.34 18.97 -22.55
C ARG A 77 24.90 19.68 -23.79
N ARG A 78 24.12 20.54 -24.46
CA ARG A 78 24.52 21.28 -25.64
C ARG A 78 25.28 22.57 -25.31
N ARG A 79 25.17 23.06 -24.07
CA ARG A 79 25.75 24.31 -23.60
C ARG A 79 26.76 24.10 -22.46
N ARG A 80 27.44 22.95 -22.46
CA ARG A 80 28.41 22.60 -21.40
C ARG A 80 29.53 23.59 -21.18
N SER A 81 29.89 24.39 -22.20
CA SER A 81 30.90 25.45 -22.09
C SER A 81 30.36 26.77 -21.52
N GLU A 82 29.04 26.88 -21.39
CA GLU A 82 28.38 28.05 -20.85
C GLU A 82 27.99 27.82 -19.37
N SER A 83 27.65 28.88 -18.66
CA SER A 83 27.12 28.78 -17.30
C SER A 83 25.64 28.39 -17.32
N SER A 84 25.26 27.62 -16.33
CA SER A 84 23.86 27.37 -16.01
C SER A 84 23.42 28.26 -14.85
N SER A 85 22.18 28.72 -14.86
CA SER A 85 21.64 29.47 -13.73
C SER A 85 20.16 29.21 -13.51
N VAL A 86 19.77 29.28 -12.23
CA VAL A 86 18.37 29.24 -11.80
C VAL A 86 18.11 30.46 -10.92
N SER A 87 17.04 31.19 -11.21
CA SER A 87 16.58 32.31 -10.40
C SER A 87 15.15 32.10 -9.97
N VAL A 88 14.89 32.19 -8.63
CA VAL A 88 13.57 32.08 -8.03
C VAL A 88 13.24 33.40 -7.34
N THR A 89 12.20 34.05 -7.83
CA THR A 89 11.64 35.25 -7.18
C THR A 89 10.45 34.86 -6.33
N PHE A 90 10.46 35.22 -5.06
CA PHE A 90 9.37 34.93 -4.13
C PHE A 90 9.17 36.03 -3.11
N ARG A 91 8.00 36.04 -2.50
CA ARG A 91 7.61 37.00 -1.46
C ARG A 91 7.31 36.32 -0.16
N VAL A 92 7.85 36.83 0.95
CA VAL A 92 7.59 36.39 2.31
C VAL A 92 6.79 37.47 3.06
N GLY A 93 5.68 37.07 3.69
CA GLY A 93 4.75 38.01 4.34
C GLY A 93 3.49 38.26 3.50
N GLY A 94 2.63 39.19 3.94
CA GLY A 94 1.38 39.51 3.22
C GLY A 94 1.61 40.08 1.82
N ARG A 95 0.62 39.90 0.91
CA ARG A 95 0.70 40.36 -0.51
C ARG A 95 1.07 41.83 -0.71
N LYS A 96 0.76 42.71 0.27
CA LYS A 96 0.99 44.16 0.15
C LYS A 96 2.23 44.64 0.92
N GLU A 97 2.65 43.95 1.98
CA GLU A 97 3.72 44.37 2.88
C GLU A 97 4.88 43.35 2.98
N GLY A 98 4.82 42.27 2.17
CA GLY A 98 5.83 41.22 2.21
C GLY A 98 7.13 41.64 1.55
N VAL A 99 8.25 41.13 2.07
CA VAL A 99 9.59 41.30 1.51
C VAL A 99 9.73 40.42 0.28
N LYS A 100 10.19 40.99 -0.83
CA LYS A 100 10.46 40.28 -2.08
C LYS A 100 11.93 39.87 -2.11
N TYR A 101 12.16 38.58 -2.27
CA TYR A 101 13.49 37.98 -2.44
C TYR A 101 13.63 37.48 -3.87
N GLU A 102 14.81 37.64 -4.44
CA GLU A 102 15.22 36.99 -5.67
C GLU A 102 16.54 36.26 -5.39
N ALA A 103 16.48 34.94 -5.41
CA ALA A 103 17.64 34.08 -5.24
C ALA A 103 18.09 33.62 -6.63
N THR A 104 19.32 33.93 -7.01
CA THR A 104 19.93 33.51 -8.27
C THR A 104 21.16 32.69 -7.98
N ARG A 105 21.15 31.45 -8.42
CA ARG A 105 22.26 30.52 -8.32
C ARG A 105 22.82 30.27 -9.70
N THR A 106 24.11 30.54 -9.90
CA THR A 106 24.80 30.39 -11.18
C THR A 106 26.03 29.50 -11.01
N TRP A 107 26.23 28.56 -11.93
CA TRP A 107 27.39 27.69 -11.89
C TRP A 107 27.90 27.38 -13.31
N GLY A 108 29.16 26.99 -13.38
CA GLY A 108 29.80 26.57 -14.61
C GLY A 108 30.97 25.63 -14.34
N LEU A 109 31.36 24.87 -15.36
CA LEU A 109 32.51 23.99 -15.26
C LEU A 109 33.80 24.81 -15.12
N ALA A 110 34.63 24.40 -14.16
CA ALA A 110 35.95 24.97 -13.96
C ALA A 110 37.02 23.87 -14.09
N SER A 111 38.29 24.27 -14.23
CA SER A 111 39.42 23.33 -14.36
C SER A 111 39.54 22.30 -13.22
N LYS A 112 38.96 22.59 -12.05
CA LYS A 112 38.90 21.69 -10.87
C LYS A 112 37.50 21.67 -10.29
N GLY A 113 36.52 21.11 -11.03
CA GLY A 113 35.15 20.92 -10.56
C GLY A 113 34.17 21.98 -11.08
N VAL A 114 33.29 22.49 -10.26
CA VAL A 114 32.24 23.45 -10.57
C VAL A 114 32.49 24.74 -9.78
N ASN A 115 32.42 25.87 -10.45
CA ASN A 115 32.41 27.19 -9.81
C ASN A 115 30.95 27.65 -9.68
N GLU A 116 30.51 27.85 -8.44
CA GLU A 116 29.14 28.21 -8.07
C GLU A 116 29.12 29.59 -7.41
N THR A 117 28.15 30.41 -7.76
CA THR A 117 27.87 31.70 -7.13
C THR A 117 26.40 31.81 -6.81
N LEU A 118 26.11 32.30 -5.61
CA LEU A 118 24.77 32.64 -5.17
C LEU A 118 24.67 34.16 -5.02
N GLN A 119 23.57 34.72 -5.46
CA GLN A 119 23.24 36.14 -5.32
C GLN A 119 21.81 36.29 -4.84
N ILE A 120 21.62 37.05 -3.78
CA ILE A 120 20.30 37.35 -3.23
C ILE A 120 20.02 38.83 -3.35
N SER A 121 18.90 39.17 -4.00
CA SER A 121 18.38 40.53 -4.00
C SER A 121 17.15 40.65 -3.12
N VAL A 122 17.09 41.70 -2.34
CA VAL A 122 15.97 42.03 -1.46
C VAL A 122 15.28 43.28 -2.02
N ASN A 123 14.00 43.16 -2.36
CA ASN A 123 13.19 44.22 -2.99
C ASN A 123 13.88 44.81 -4.26
N GLY A 124 14.58 43.96 -4.99
CA GLY A 124 15.26 44.36 -6.27
C GLY A 124 16.67 44.93 -6.10
N VAL A 125 17.18 44.98 -4.87
CA VAL A 125 18.56 45.44 -4.58
C VAL A 125 19.40 44.25 -4.10
N PHE A 126 20.58 44.06 -4.69
CA PHE A 126 21.51 43.03 -4.23
C PHE A 126 21.97 43.30 -2.80
N ASP A 127 21.89 42.25 -1.96
CA ASP A 127 22.25 42.32 -0.54
C ASP A 127 23.34 41.26 -0.24
N PRO A 128 24.58 41.68 -0.03
CA PRO A 128 25.68 40.74 0.25
C PRO A 128 25.55 40.09 1.61
N ASP A 129 25.06 40.83 2.63
CA ASP A 129 24.91 40.26 4.02
C ASP A 129 23.85 39.15 4.03
N VAL A 130 22.74 39.34 3.32
CA VAL A 130 21.71 38.31 3.15
C VAL A 130 22.24 37.15 2.34
N THR A 131 23.06 37.41 1.30
CA THR A 131 23.66 36.37 0.47
C THR A 131 24.57 35.45 1.29
N ASP A 132 25.47 36.03 2.09
CA ASP A 132 26.42 35.25 2.91
C ASP A 132 25.70 34.42 3.98
N ARG A 133 24.59 34.92 4.49
CA ARG A 133 23.78 34.25 5.54
C ARG A 133 22.55 33.54 4.97
N TRP A 134 22.51 33.30 3.69
CA TRP A 134 21.33 32.75 3.02
C TRP A 134 20.87 31.41 3.61
N ALA A 135 21.79 30.52 3.90
CA ALA A 135 21.47 29.22 4.49
C ALA A 135 20.70 29.36 5.83
N GLU A 136 21.11 30.34 6.69
CA GLU A 136 20.41 30.60 7.97
C GLU A 136 19.06 31.31 7.73
N ILE A 137 19.01 32.24 6.80
CA ILE A 137 17.81 33.04 6.52
C ILE A 137 16.75 32.20 5.85
N SER A 138 17.11 31.35 4.88
CA SER A 138 16.17 30.48 4.18
C SER A 138 15.52 29.47 5.13
N GLU A 139 16.27 28.91 6.07
CA GLU A 139 15.74 27.98 7.09
C GLU A 139 14.65 28.60 7.98
N ARG A 140 14.62 29.93 8.16
CA ARG A 140 13.58 30.58 8.98
C ARG A 140 12.20 30.56 8.32
N PHE A 141 12.11 30.66 6.99
CA PHE A 141 10.82 30.68 6.29
C PHE A 141 10.54 29.40 5.54
N LEU A 142 11.54 28.67 5.10
CA LEU A 142 11.39 27.37 4.45
C LEU A 142 12.48 26.41 4.95
N PRO A 143 12.28 25.75 6.09
CA PRO A 143 13.23 24.75 6.58
C PRO A 143 13.44 23.63 5.55
N SER A 144 14.71 23.31 5.25
CA SER A 144 15.07 22.28 4.28
C SER A 144 14.47 20.92 4.61
N LYS A 145 14.45 20.57 5.90
CA LYS A 145 13.84 19.33 6.41
C LYS A 145 12.31 19.24 6.23
N LEU A 146 11.66 20.35 5.90
CA LEU A 146 10.22 20.39 5.62
C LEU A 146 9.91 20.48 4.14
N SER A 147 10.93 20.56 3.28
CA SER A 147 10.75 20.66 1.83
C SER A 147 9.84 19.57 1.30
N ASP A 148 9.99 18.34 1.79
CA ASP A 148 9.22 17.17 1.36
C ASP A 148 7.71 17.24 1.69
N LEU A 149 7.30 18.13 2.60
CA LEU A 149 5.88 18.39 2.88
C LEU A 149 5.24 19.30 1.82
N PHE A 150 6.03 20.03 1.08
CA PHE A 150 5.57 21.05 0.13
C PHE A 150 5.98 20.78 -1.32
N PHE A 151 7.07 20.03 -1.49
CA PHE A 151 7.60 19.62 -2.79
C PHE A 151 7.58 18.09 -2.83
N PHE A 152 6.54 17.52 -3.36
CA PHE A 152 6.42 16.07 -3.38
C PHE A 152 5.94 15.53 -4.74
N ASP A 153 6.38 14.32 -5.01
CA ASP A 153 5.97 13.52 -6.14
C ASP A 153 4.71 12.70 -5.75
N GLY A 154 3.77 12.59 -6.66
CA GLY A 154 2.60 11.73 -6.47
C GLY A 154 2.96 10.27 -6.20
N GLU A 155 4.09 9.77 -6.71
CA GLU A 155 4.59 8.44 -6.39
C GLU A 155 5.03 8.29 -4.92
N ARG A 156 5.53 9.34 -4.30
CA ARG A 156 5.89 9.36 -2.87
C ARG A 156 4.67 9.25 -1.95
N ILE A 157 3.49 9.67 -2.39
CA ILE A 157 2.26 9.52 -1.61
C ILE A 157 1.99 8.04 -1.30
N GLU A 158 2.27 7.14 -2.24
CA GLU A 158 2.13 5.69 -2.03
C GLU A 158 3.14 5.19 -0.98
N ALA A 159 4.38 5.64 -1.07
CA ALA A 159 5.40 5.28 -0.07
C ALA A 159 5.04 5.82 1.33
N LEU A 160 4.44 7.00 1.42
CA LEU A 160 3.95 7.58 2.68
C LEU A 160 2.67 6.90 3.20
N ALA A 161 1.98 6.15 2.36
CA ALA A 161 0.85 5.31 2.79
C ALA A 161 1.29 4.08 3.61
N GLU A 162 2.58 3.76 3.66
CA GLU A 162 3.13 2.78 4.60
C GLU A 162 3.07 3.33 6.03
N PRO A 163 2.48 2.60 6.99
CA PRO A 163 2.29 3.08 8.37
C PRO A 163 3.59 3.53 9.05
N VAL A 164 4.68 2.80 8.84
CA VAL A 164 5.99 3.11 9.44
C VAL A 164 6.53 4.44 8.91
N ARG A 165 6.48 4.67 7.60
CA ARG A 165 6.93 5.92 6.98
C ARG A 165 6.05 7.10 7.37
N CYS A 166 4.74 6.87 7.48
CA CYS A 166 3.79 7.87 7.94
C CYS A 166 4.10 8.32 9.38
N SER A 167 4.34 7.37 10.28
CA SER A 167 4.74 7.66 11.67
C SER A 167 6.06 8.42 11.76
N GLN A 168 7.04 8.04 10.93
CA GLN A 168 8.32 8.72 10.85
C GLN A 168 8.17 10.17 10.37
N MET A 169 7.37 10.39 9.32
CA MET A 169 7.08 11.73 8.80
C MET A 169 6.39 12.61 9.85
N ILE A 170 5.46 12.06 10.63
CA ILE A 170 4.82 12.80 11.74
C ILE A 170 5.86 13.17 12.79
N ARG A 171 6.73 12.25 13.16
CA ARG A 171 7.81 12.49 14.13
C ARG A 171 8.71 13.64 13.68
N GLU A 172 9.22 13.56 12.46
CA GLU A 172 10.11 14.58 11.87
C GLU A 172 9.39 15.91 11.66
N GLY A 173 8.17 15.86 11.13
CA GLY A 173 7.33 17.03 10.94
C GLY A 173 7.05 17.76 12.26
N LEU A 174 6.65 17.04 13.30
CA LEU A 174 6.39 17.63 14.61
C LEU A 174 7.68 18.18 15.25
N SER A 175 8.79 17.45 15.20
CA SER A 175 10.07 17.91 15.75
C SER A 175 10.54 19.20 15.07
N ASN A 176 10.57 19.20 13.76
CA ASN A 176 11.08 20.31 12.96
C ASN A 176 10.13 21.53 12.93
N LEU A 177 8.81 21.29 12.83
CA LEU A 177 7.82 22.35 12.78
C LEU A 177 7.69 23.14 14.07
N LEU A 178 7.93 22.47 15.18
CA LEU A 178 7.61 23.02 16.52
C LEU A 178 8.83 23.59 17.24
N GLY A 179 10.02 23.51 16.63
CA GLY A 179 11.25 23.92 17.28
C GLY A 179 11.53 23.14 18.57
N LEU A 180 10.97 21.91 18.69
CA LEU A 180 11.25 21.05 19.84
C LEU A 180 12.74 20.72 19.91
N ASP A 181 13.43 20.75 18.77
CA ASP A 181 14.88 20.59 18.70
C ASP A 181 15.59 21.71 19.48
N LEU A 182 15.16 22.97 19.37
CA LEU A 182 15.71 24.09 20.14
C LEU A 182 15.54 23.90 21.66
N ILE A 183 14.36 23.37 22.07
CA ILE A 183 14.10 23.10 23.48
C ILE A 183 14.95 21.92 23.97
N SER A 184 15.09 20.89 23.13
CA SER A 184 15.96 19.74 23.39
C SER A 184 17.43 20.19 23.53
N ASP A 185 17.92 21.03 22.61
CA ASP A 185 19.28 21.53 22.61
C ASP A 185 19.54 22.48 23.81
N LEU A 186 18.55 23.30 24.15
CA LEU A 186 18.62 24.10 25.40
C LEU A 186 18.69 23.18 26.63
N SER A 187 17.90 22.10 26.66
CA SER A 187 17.94 21.11 27.74
C SER A 187 19.31 20.44 27.83
N LYS A 188 19.89 20.03 26.69
CA LYS A 188 21.27 19.48 26.64
C LYS A 188 22.30 20.49 27.12
N THR A 189 22.20 21.74 26.68
CA THR A 189 23.11 22.82 27.12
C THR A 189 23.02 23.05 28.61
N LEU A 190 21.82 23.04 29.21
CA LEU A 190 21.63 23.13 30.65
C LEU A 190 22.23 21.94 31.40
N ILE A 191 22.19 20.74 30.82
CA ILE A 191 22.83 19.54 31.38
C ILE A 191 24.37 19.71 31.39
N VAL A 192 24.92 20.17 30.26
CA VAL A 192 26.37 20.41 30.16
C VAL A 192 26.82 21.51 31.14
N LEU A 193 26.06 22.60 31.23
CA LEU A 193 26.33 23.69 32.17
C LEU A 193 26.30 23.20 33.63
N ASP A 194 25.27 22.44 34.01
CA ASP A 194 25.13 21.85 35.35
C ASP A 194 26.30 20.90 35.66
N ARG A 195 26.74 20.10 34.71
CA ARG A 195 27.92 19.23 34.84
C ARG A 195 29.21 20.05 35.02
N ARG A 196 29.41 21.08 34.20
CA ARG A 196 30.59 21.93 34.26
C ARG A 196 30.71 22.66 35.60
N MET A 197 29.60 23.23 36.08
CA MET A 197 29.56 23.88 37.40
C MET A 197 29.87 22.90 38.55
N ARG A 198 29.38 21.65 38.43
CA ARG A 198 29.67 20.60 39.42
C ARG A 198 31.11 20.09 39.35
N SER A 199 31.72 20.10 38.18
CA SER A 199 33.12 19.65 38.02
C SER A 199 34.14 20.62 38.56
N GLU A 200 33.83 21.93 38.64
CA GLU A 200 34.72 22.94 39.18
C GLU A 200 34.91 22.84 40.73
N ASP A 201 33.94 22.18 41.42
CA ASP A 201 33.95 21.98 42.86
C ASP A 201 34.53 20.62 43.30
N LEU A 202 35.08 19.80 42.36
CA LEU A 202 35.52 18.43 42.60
C LEU A 202 36.91 18.30 43.27
N SER A 203 37.08 17.29 44.15
CA SER A 203 38.41 16.85 44.59
C SER A 203 39.23 16.29 43.43
N HIS A 204 40.58 16.36 43.48
CA HIS A 204 41.46 15.97 42.37
C HIS A 204 41.19 14.52 41.86
N GLU A 205 40.95 13.59 42.75
CA GLU A 205 40.68 12.17 42.42
C GLU A 205 39.30 11.97 41.74
N SER A 206 38.29 12.71 42.16
CA SER A 206 36.95 12.65 41.54
C SER A 206 36.94 13.38 40.20
N HIS A 207 37.79 14.38 40.02
CA HIS A 207 37.98 15.09 38.75
C HIS A 207 38.60 14.17 37.69
N GLU A 208 39.62 13.39 38.06
CA GLU A 208 40.22 12.41 37.15
C GLU A 208 39.23 11.32 36.72
N LYS A 209 38.42 10.80 37.64
CA LYS A 209 37.38 9.81 37.36
C LYS A 209 36.28 10.41 36.44
N LEU A 210 35.88 11.64 36.67
CA LEU A 210 34.90 12.33 35.85
C LEU A 210 35.43 12.55 34.45
N GLN A 211 36.68 13.03 34.31
CA GLN A 211 37.31 13.26 33.01
C GLN A 211 37.45 11.97 32.21
N ALA A 212 37.75 10.84 32.86
CA ALA A 212 37.78 9.52 32.19
C ALA A 212 36.41 9.11 31.67
N LEU A 213 35.33 9.31 32.44
CA LEU A 213 33.95 9.01 32.03
C LEU A 213 33.46 9.96 30.94
N GLU A 214 33.82 11.23 31.00
CA GLU A 214 33.50 12.19 29.91
C GLU A 214 34.21 11.85 28.60
N SER A 215 35.48 11.39 28.69
CA SER A 215 36.19 10.90 27.50
C SER A 215 35.55 9.66 26.90
N GLN A 216 35.10 8.71 27.74
CA GLN A 216 34.34 7.55 27.29
C GLN A 216 33.00 7.92 26.63
N ARG A 217 32.32 8.91 27.21
CA ARG A 217 31.07 9.44 26.67
C ARG A 217 31.25 10.08 25.30
N GLU A 218 32.34 10.84 25.14
CA GLU A 218 32.68 11.46 23.85
C GLU A 218 32.98 10.40 22.78
N LEU A 219 33.67 9.31 23.15
CA LEU A 219 33.91 8.19 22.26
C LEU A 219 32.59 7.51 21.82
N LEU A 220 31.65 7.31 22.76
CA LEU A 220 30.33 6.78 22.44
C LEU A 220 29.53 7.71 21.54
N ASN A 221 29.62 9.03 21.70
CA ASN A 221 29.03 10.01 20.78
C ASN A 221 29.56 9.84 19.38
N GLN A 222 30.86 9.73 19.20
CA GLN A 222 31.49 9.54 17.90
C GLN A 222 31.05 8.19 17.25
N GLN A 223 30.93 7.14 18.07
CA GLN A 223 30.40 5.85 17.60
C GLN A 223 28.92 5.94 17.20
N GLN A 224 28.12 6.66 17.94
CA GLN A 224 26.72 6.90 17.63
C GLN A 224 26.55 7.66 16.30
N ASP A 225 27.33 8.70 16.09
CA ASP A 225 27.33 9.48 14.85
C ASP A 225 27.79 8.63 13.65
N ALA A 226 28.79 7.78 13.86
CA ALA A 226 29.23 6.84 12.83
C ALA A 226 28.13 5.84 12.46
N LEU A 227 27.44 5.26 13.44
CA LEU A 227 26.32 4.34 13.19
C LEU A 227 25.13 5.03 12.52
N LEU A 228 24.85 6.28 12.87
CA LEU A 228 23.81 7.06 12.19
C LEU A 228 24.14 7.30 10.71
N SER A 229 25.42 7.59 10.42
CA SER A 229 25.89 7.71 9.04
C SER A 229 25.82 6.38 8.29
N GLU A 230 26.24 5.28 8.91
CA GLU A 230 26.16 3.93 8.36
C GLU A 230 24.70 3.53 8.09
N LYS A 231 23.80 3.79 9.04
CA LYS A 231 22.37 3.57 8.87
C LYS A 231 21.80 4.34 7.69
N SER A 232 22.18 5.60 7.53
CA SER A 232 21.76 6.42 6.38
C SER A 232 22.22 5.80 5.06
N ASN A 233 23.48 5.38 4.98
CA ASN A 233 24.03 4.74 3.77
C ASN A 233 23.31 3.42 3.42
N ILE A 234 22.98 2.61 4.44
CA ILE A 234 22.25 1.35 4.24
C ILE A 234 20.82 1.64 3.75
N LEU A 235 20.15 2.64 4.32
CA LEU A 235 18.81 3.03 3.88
C LEU A 235 18.80 3.53 2.42
N GLU A 236 19.80 4.31 2.03
CA GLU A 236 19.96 4.75 0.64
C GLU A 236 20.20 3.54 -0.29
N ALA A 237 21.05 2.59 0.13
CA ALA A 237 21.32 1.38 -0.64
C ALA A 237 20.06 0.50 -0.79
N ILE A 238 19.24 0.36 0.27
CA ILE A 238 17.96 -0.35 0.21
C ILE A 238 17.01 0.36 -0.76
N GLU A 239 16.94 1.68 -0.73
CA GLU A 239 16.06 2.42 -1.63
C GLU A 239 16.48 2.28 -3.10
N GLU A 240 17.78 2.31 -3.38
CA GLU A 240 18.32 2.07 -4.72
C GLU A 240 18.03 0.65 -5.21
N THR A 241 18.25 -0.35 -4.34
CA THR A 241 17.93 -1.76 -4.65
C THR A 241 16.42 -1.94 -4.92
N ARG A 242 15.56 -1.26 -4.18
CA ARG A 242 14.10 -1.26 -4.41
C ARG A 242 13.70 -0.64 -5.73
N LYS A 243 14.35 0.47 -6.13
CA LYS A 243 14.11 1.08 -7.44
C LYS A 243 14.50 0.10 -8.56
N GLN A 244 15.65 -0.54 -8.43
CA GLN A 244 16.10 -1.56 -9.39
C GLN A 244 15.13 -2.75 -9.42
N LEU A 245 14.68 -3.25 -8.27
CA LEU A 245 13.66 -4.30 -8.16
C LEU A 245 12.36 -3.90 -8.87
N SER A 246 11.91 -2.67 -8.67
CA SER A 246 10.68 -2.18 -9.31
C SER A 246 10.80 -2.07 -10.82
N SER A 247 11.98 -1.70 -11.34
CA SER A 247 12.23 -1.66 -12.79
C SER A 247 12.30 -3.05 -13.38
N VAL A 248 13.03 -3.98 -12.74
CA VAL A 248 13.14 -5.37 -13.20
C VAL A 248 11.78 -6.09 -13.15
N ARG A 249 10.97 -5.82 -12.13
CA ARG A 249 9.60 -6.36 -12.05
C ARG A 249 8.71 -5.84 -13.18
N ARG A 250 8.76 -4.53 -13.51
CA ARG A 250 8.02 -3.99 -14.65
C ARG A 250 8.46 -4.61 -15.97
N ASP A 251 9.76 -4.74 -16.16
CA ASP A 251 10.31 -5.39 -17.36
C ASP A 251 9.84 -6.84 -17.47
N LEU A 252 9.76 -7.55 -16.34
CA LEU A 252 9.26 -8.90 -16.27
C LEU A 252 7.73 -8.96 -16.53
N GLU A 253 6.95 -8.02 -16.00
CA GLU A 253 5.50 -7.89 -16.28
C GLU A 253 5.24 -7.65 -17.77
N VAL A 254 5.98 -6.75 -18.40
CA VAL A 254 5.89 -6.47 -19.84
C VAL A 254 6.23 -7.71 -20.67
N GLN A 255 7.14 -8.56 -20.18
CA GLN A 255 7.53 -9.81 -20.82
C GLN A 255 6.59 -11.00 -20.48
N GLY A 256 5.49 -10.75 -19.75
CA GLY A 256 4.55 -11.81 -19.33
C GLY A 256 5.01 -12.63 -18.13
N GLY A 257 5.92 -12.09 -17.34
CA GLY A 257 6.56 -12.77 -16.20
C GLY A 257 5.64 -13.13 -15.03
N ASP A 258 4.46 -12.55 -14.93
CA ASP A 258 3.46 -12.93 -13.91
C ASP A 258 3.05 -14.41 -14.06
N LEU A 259 3.04 -14.91 -15.29
CA LEU A 259 2.80 -16.32 -15.58
C LEU A 259 3.95 -17.24 -15.15
N LEU A 260 5.18 -16.73 -15.11
CA LEU A 260 6.35 -17.50 -14.65
C LEU A 260 6.30 -17.75 -13.14
N PHE A 261 5.94 -16.76 -12.34
CA PHE A 261 5.81 -16.93 -10.87
C PHE A 261 4.70 -17.92 -10.51
N ARG A 262 3.65 -17.99 -11.33
CA ARG A 262 2.53 -18.92 -11.14
C ARG A 262 2.74 -20.28 -11.79
N ARG A 263 3.80 -20.45 -12.58
CA ARG A 263 4.06 -21.67 -13.34
C ARG A 263 4.05 -22.93 -12.48
N ASP A 264 4.77 -22.91 -11.37
CA ASP A 264 4.88 -24.07 -10.48
C ASP A 264 3.55 -24.33 -9.76
N GLU A 265 2.82 -23.29 -9.41
CA GLU A 265 1.49 -23.42 -8.83
C GLU A 265 0.48 -24.00 -9.84
N VAL A 266 0.46 -23.45 -11.05
CA VAL A 266 -0.39 -23.93 -12.16
C VAL A 266 -0.02 -25.37 -12.52
N ARG A 267 1.26 -25.73 -12.52
CA ARG A 267 1.72 -27.10 -12.77
C ARG A 267 1.25 -28.05 -11.67
N THR A 268 1.35 -27.65 -10.41
CA THR A 268 0.88 -28.45 -9.27
C THR A 268 -0.64 -28.63 -9.33
N GLN A 269 -1.38 -27.59 -9.66
CA GLN A 269 -2.83 -27.67 -9.84
C GLN A 269 -3.22 -28.61 -10.97
N ARG A 270 -2.53 -28.54 -12.12
CA ARG A 270 -2.73 -29.44 -13.25
C ARG A 270 -2.44 -30.89 -12.88
N GLU A 271 -1.33 -31.16 -12.16
CA GLU A 271 -0.99 -32.52 -11.71
C GLU A 271 -2.05 -33.08 -10.73
N SER A 272 -2.53 -32.26 -9.81
CA SER A 272 -3.62 -32.59 -8.89
C SER A 272 -4.92 -32.94 -9.64
N LEU A 273 -5.30 -32.12 -10.64
CA LEU A 273 -6.48 -32.38 -11.47
C LEU A 273 -6.31 -33.63 -12.31
N SER A 274 -5.12 -33.87 -12.85
CA SER A 274 -4.81 -35.09 -13.62
C SER A 274 -4.96 -36.35 -12.75
N ALA A 275 -4.57 -36.31 -11.48
CA ALA A 275 -4.78 -37.40 -10.53
C ALA A 275 -6.28 -37.63 -10.29
N LYS A 276 -7.06 -36.55 -10.07
CA LYS A 276 -8.53 -36.64 -9.89
C LYS A 276 -9.23 -37.23 -11.12
N ILE A 277 -8.79 -36.84 -12.33
CA ILE A 277 -9.31 -37.41 -13.56
C ILE A 277 -9.05 -38.93 -13.66
N LYS A 278 -7.85 -39.36 -13.25
CA LYS A 278 -7.53 -40.82 -13.20
C LYS A 278 -8.45 -41.57 -12.24
N ASP A 279 -8.73 -41.00 -11.09
CA ASP A 279 -9.63 -41.61 -10.11
C ASP A 279 -11.08 -41.62 -10.59
N LEU A 280 -11.55 -40.52 -11.21
CA LEU A 280 -12.89 -40.47 -11.80
C LEU A 280 -13.04 -41.49 -12.94
N ARG A 281 -12.02 -41.68 -13.81
CA ARG A 281 -12.02 -42.69 -14.85
C ARG A 281 -12.06 -44.08 -14.26
N ARG A 282 -11.33 -44.37 -13.17
CA ARG A 282 -11.38 -45.65 -12.48
C ARG A 282 -12.77 -45.93 -11.95
N ASN A 283 -13.38 -44.96 -11.27
CA ASN A 283 -14.74 -45.08 -10.75
C ASN A 283 -15.77 -45.31 -11.89
N LEU A 284 -15.61 -44.66 -13.04
CA LEU A 284 -16.46 -44.89 -14.21
C LEU A 284 -16.30 -46.32 -14.74
N ILE A 285 -15.08 -46.89 -14.77
CA ILE A 285 -14.82 -48.27 -15.15
C ILE A 285 -15.51 -49.23 -14.18
N GLU A 286 -15.37 -49.00 -12.86
CA GLU A 286 -16.03 -49.81 -11.83
C GLU A 286 -17.57 -49.78 -11.99
N HIS A 287 -18.16 -48.62 -12.32
CA HIS A 287 -19.58 -48.53 -12.63
C HIS A 287 -19.95 -49.24 -13.93
N ALA A 288 -19.06 -49.25 -14.93
CA ALA A 288 -19.26 -49.95 -16.19
C ALA A 288 -19.16 -51.49 -16.03
N GLU A 289 -18.38 -51.97 -15.07
CA GLU A 289 -18.32 -53.39 -14.70
C GLU A 289 -19.55 -53.84 -13.88
N GLY A 290 -20.31 -52.93 -13.32
CA GLY A 290 -21.49 -53.17 -12.49
C GLY A 290 -22.79 -53.22 -13.30
N ALA A 291 -23.81 -52.51 -12.82
CA ALA A 291 -25.17 -52.52 -13.42
C ALA A 291 -25.34 -51.71 -14.68
N LEU A 292 -24.33 -50.85 -15.05
CA LEU A 292 -24.44 -49.92 -16.18
C LEU A 292 -24.66 -50.63 -17.54
N PRO A 293 -24.09 -51.82 -17.87
CA PRO A 293 -24.35 -52.53 -19.10
C PRO A 293 -25.81 -52.92 -19.28
N LEU A 294 -26.57 -53.09 -18.19
CA LEU A 294 -28.00 -53.31 -18.24
C LEU A 294 -28.78 -52.17 -18.92
N ALA A 295 -28.17 -50.99 -19.05
CA ALA A 295 -28.76 -49.87 -19.75
C ALA A 295 -28.99 -50.17 -21.26
N MET A 296 -28.21 -51.07 -21.84
CA MET A 296 -28.39 -51.53 -23.24
C MET A 296 -29.65 -52.40 -23.40
N LEU A 297 -30.14 -52.97 -22.29
CA LEU A 297 -31.33 -53.83 -22.26
C LEU A 297 -32.53 -53.10 -21.60
N GLY A 298 -32.51 -51.77 -21.54
CA GLY A 298 -33.49 -50.97 -20.81
C GLY A 298 -34.93 -51.26 -21.22
N SER A 299 -35.21 -51.36 -22.52
CA SER A 299 -36.56 -51.72 -23.04
C SER A 299 -36.96 -53.15 -22.74
N GLN A 300 -36.01 -54.06 -22.72
CA GLN A 300 -36.24 -55.47 -22.43
C GLN A 300 -36.45 -55.63 -20.90
N LEU A 301 -35.71 -54.87 -20.05
CA LEU A 301 -35.93 -54.86 -18.62
C LEU A 301 -37.29 -54.28 -18.21
N ASP A 302 -37.73 -53.22 -18.91
CA ASP A 302 -39.07 -52.66 -18.71
C ASP A 302 -40.17 -53.67 -19.12
N GLU A 303 -40.00 -54.40 -20.22
CA GLU A 303 -40.93 -55.42 -20.68
C GLU A 303 -40.91 -56.66 -19.74
N LEU A 304 -39.72 -57.10 -19.27
CA LEU A 304 -39.58 -58.16 -18.30
C LEU A 304 -40.24 -57.78 -16.95
N SER A 305 -40.06 -56.54 -16.50
CA SER A 305 -40.70 -56.04 -15.28
C SER A 305 -42.25 -56.06 -15.41
N ARG A 306 -42.72 -55.62 -16.59
CA ARG A 306 -44.15 -55.67 -16.91
C ARG A 306 -44.69 -57.10 -16.94
N LEU A 307 -43.99 -58.03 -17.57
CA LEU A 307 -44.39 -59.44 -17.67
C LEU A 307 -44.28 -60.11 -16.30
N ALA A 308 -43.23 -59.84 -15.50
CA ALA A 308 -43.07 -60.35 -14.14
C ALA A 308 -44.15 -59.85 -13.17
N SER A 309 -44.59 -58.59 -13.37
CA SER A 309 -45.70 -58.04 -12.56
C SER A 309 -47.05 -58.72 -12.86
N LEU A 310 -47.19 -59.29 -14.07
CA LEU A 310 -48.36 -60.01 -14.50
C LEU A 310 -48.26 -61.54 -14.23
N SER A 311 -47.06 -62.06 -13.97
CA SER A 311 -46.82 -63.46 -13.66
C SER A 311 -47.04 -63.71 -12.17
N VAL A 312 -47.88 -64.64 -11.86
CA VAL A 312 -48.10 -65.11 -10.49
C VAL A 312 -47.23 -66.35 -10.31
N THR A 313 -46.26 -66.31 -9.40
CA THR A 313 -45.47 -67.52 -9.07
C THR A 313 -46.38 -68.65 -8.64
N PRO A 314 -46.05 -69.91 -8.97
CA PRO A 314 -46.91 -71.06 -8.62
C PRO A 314 -47.25 -71.10 -7.12
N ALA A 315 -46.33 -70.70 -6.25
CA ALA A 315 -46.54 -70.62 -4.78
C ALA A 315 -47.59 -69.55 -4.42
N ARG A 316 -47.50 -68.39 -5.05
CA ARG A 316 -48.41 -67.25 -4.82
C ARG A 316 -49.78 -67.49 -5.48
N ALA A 317 -49.81 -68.19 -6.59
CA ALA A 317 -51.05 -68.65 -7.21
C ALA A 317 -51.74 -69.67 -6.29
N ALA A 318 -51.01 -70.64 -5.72
CA ALA A 318 -51.55 -71.62 -4.75
C ALA A 318 -52.10 -70.91 -3.52
N GLN A 319 -51.38 -69.94 -2.97
CA GLN A 319 -51.86 -69.17 -1.81
C GLN A 319 -53.10 -68.32 -2.10
N LEU A 320 -53.15 -67.71 -3.28
CA LEU A 320 -54.33 -66.97 -3.71
C LEU A 320 -55.54 -67.89 -3.97
N ILE A 321 -55.34 -69.08 -4.55
CA ILE A 321 -56.35 -70.06 -4.76
C ILE A 321 -56.89 -70.55 -3.38
N GLU A 322 -55.99 -70.85 -2.44
CA GLU A 322 -56.32 -71.24 -1.11
C GLU A 322 -57.10 -70.18 -0.29
N ALA A 323 -56.62 -68.90 -0.38
CA ALA A 323 -57.28 -67.76 0.22
C ALA A 323 -58.64 -67.44 -0.43
N LEU A 324 -58.77 -67.58 -1.72
CA LEU A 324 -60.05 -67.39 -2.44
C LEU A 324 -61.02 -68.51 -2.15
N ALA A 325 -60.57 -69.73 -2.12
CA ALA A 325 -61.37 -70.88 -1.71
C ALA A 325 -61.86 -70.73 -0.28
N ALA A 326 -60.98 -70.36 0.68
CA ALA A 326 -61.33 -70.07 2.04
C ALA A 326 -62.38 -68.94 2.17
N ALA A 327 -62.21 -67.85 1.38
CA ALA A 327 -63.15 -66.72 1.40
C ALA A 327 -64.53 -67.14 0.80
N THR A 328 -64.54 -67.90 -0.29
CA THR A 328 -65.80 -68.40 -0.87
C THR A 328 -66.52 -69.39 0.00
N HIS A 329 -65.78 -70.30 0.62
CA HIS A 329 -66.37 -71.22 1.66
C HIS A 329 -66.92 -70.44 2.86
N HIS A 330 -66.19 -69.38 3.31
CA HIS A 330 -66.70 -68.54 4.42
C HIS A 330 -67.99 -67.83 3.98
N LEU A 331 -68.06 -67.31 2.78
CA LEU A 331 -69.23 -66.61 2.23
C LEU A 331 -70.41 -67.53 2.09
N VAL A 332 -70.20 -68.78 1.64
CA VAL A 332 -71.24 -69.79 1.61
C VAL A 332 -71.81 -70.15 2.98
N ARG A 333 -70.94 -70.25 3.97
CA ARG A 333 -71.34 -70.47 5.40
C ARG A 333 -72.09 -69.28 5.99
N GLU A 334 -71.70 -68.08 5.67
CA GLU A 334 -72.42 -66.89 6.17
C GLU A 334 -73.79 -66.74 5.46
N LEU A 335 -73.94 -67.14 4.21
CA LEU A 335 -75.24 -67.20 3.52
C LEU A 335 -76.16 -68.28 4.08
N GLU A 336 -75.62 -69.42 4.55
CA GLU A 336 -76.33 -70.41 5.34
C GLU A 336 -76.80 -69.84 6.69
N LYS A 337 -75.96 -69.24 7.45
CA LYS A 337 -76.28 -68.62 8.76
C LYS A 337 -77.38 -67.58 8.69
N GLN A 338 -77.37 -66.79 7.60
CA GLN A 338 -78.40 -65.77 7.36
C GLN A 338 -79.68 -66.29 6.74
N GLY A 339 -79.76 -67.62 6.50
CA GLY A 339 -80.99 -68.24 6.02
C GLY A 339 -81.25 -68.09 4.53
N TYR A 340 -80.28 -67.71 3.74
CA TYR A 340 -80.39 -67.58 2.24
C TYR A 340 -80.07 -68.89 1.54
N LEU A 341 -79.46 -69.88 2.20
CA LEU A 341 -79.18 -71.23 1.71
C LEU A 341 -79.67 -72.26 2.71
N LYS A 342 -80.33 -73.35 2.19
CA LYS A 342 -80.71 -74.46 3.00
C LYS A 342 -79.52 -75.39 3.25
N SER A 343 -79.48 -76.09 4.45
CA SER A 343 -78.38 -77.00 4.75
C SER A 343 -78.11 -78.12 3.81
N GLU A 344 -79.12 -78.51 3.03
CA GLU A 344 -79.01 -79.52 1.96
C GLU A 344 -78.26 -79.00 0.66
N ASP A 345 -78.29 -77.68 0.43
CA ASP A 345 -77.67 -77.01 -0.70
C ASP A 345 -76.29 -76.55 -0.47
N VAL A 346 -75.83 -76.49 0.78
CA VAL A 346 -74.51 -75.94 1.15
C VAL A 346 -73.36 -76.68 0.50
N LYS A 347 -73.38 -77.99 0.51
CA LYS A 347 -72.35 -78.81 -0.19
C LYS A 347 -72.29 -78.59 -1.69
N SER A 348 -73.42 -78.40 -2.30
CA SER A 348 -73.50 -78.08 -3.68
C SER A 348 -73.01 -76.69 -4.06
N ALA A 349 -73.28 -75.74 -3.18
CA ALA A 349 -72.79 -74.39 -3.29
C ALA A 349 -71.23 -74.26 -3.05
N GLU A 350 -70.70 -75.03 -2.05
CA GLU A 350 -69.27 -75.16 -1.84
C GLU A 350 -68.55 -75.76 -3.05
N ALA A 351 -69.11 -76.88 -3.62
CA ALA A 351 -68.57 -77.50 -4.78
C ALA A 351 -68.65 -76.65 -6.05
N LEU A 352 -69.68 -75.81 -6.19
CA LEU A 352 -69.79 -74.82 -7.27
C LEU A 352 -68.81 -73.69 -7.06
N ALA A 353 -68.58 -73.25 -5.81
CA ALA A 353 -67.57 -72.21 -5.49
C ALA A 353 -66.16 -72.70 -5.81
N ASP A 354 -65.82 -73.94 -5.49
CA ASP A 354 -64.56 -74.58 -5.87
C ASP A 354 -64.39 -74.71 -7.41
N LEU A 355 -65.43 -75.07 -8.10
CA LEU A 355 -65.43 -75.17 -9.53
C LEU A 355 -65.26 -73.83 -10.17
N VAL A 356 -65.88 -72.76 -9.71
CA VAL A 356 -65.74 -71.39 -10.16
C VAL A 356 -64.29 -70.89 -9.92
N VAL A 357 -63.78 -71.17 -8.77
CA VAL A 357 -62.35 -70.76 -8.44
C VAL A 357 -61.42 -71.53 -9.38
N GLN A 358 -61.62 -72.82 -9.66
CA GLN A 358 -60.80 -73.60 -10.59
C GLN A 358 -60.99 -73.17 -12.04
N SER A 359 -62.17 -72.82 -12.45
CA SER A 359 -62.49 -72.46 -13.87
C SER A 359 -61.92 -71.07 -14.21
N GLU A 360 -62.02 -70.12 -13.28
CA GLU A 360 -61.48 -68.78 -13.48
C GLU A 360 -59.94 -68.80 -13.57
N MET A 361 -59.30 -69.68 -12.83
CA MET A 361 -57.83 -69.80 -12.83
C MET A 361 -57.32 -70.63 -14.02
N SER A 362 -58.10 -71.51 -14.57
CA SER A 362 -57.74 -72.30 -15.78
C SER A 362 -57.83 -71.52 -17.08
N THR A 363 -58.51 -70.38 -17.12
CA THR A 363 -58.76 -69.58 -18.33
C THR A 363 -57.62 -68.61 -18.64
N LYS A 364 -56.65 -68.43 -17.80
CA LYS A 364 -55.48 -67.61 -18.04
C LYS A 364 -54.23 -68.47 -18.05
N GLN A 365 -53.86 -69.06 -19.21
CA GLN A 365 -52.50 -69.49 -19.52
C GLN A 365 -51.59 -68.22 -19.43
N GLN A 366 -51.18 -67.90 -18.32
CA GLN A 366 -50.18 -66.85 -18.18
C GLN A 366 -48.78 -67.45 -18.33
N THR A 367 -48.00 -66.86 -19.19
CA THR A 367 -46.60 -67.19 -19.34
C THR A 367 -45.94 -67.03 -18.05
N VAL A 368 -45.57 -68.14 -17.40
CA VAL A 368 -44.79 -68.08 -16.13
C VAL A 368 -43.36 -67.77 -16.50
N ILE A 369 -42.89 -66.57 -16.17
CA ILE A 369 -41.50 -66.24 -16.24
C ILE A 369 -40.90 -66.69 -14.93
N ASP A 370 -39.88 -67.53 -15.00
CA ASP A 370 -39.14 -68.05 -13.81
C ASP A 370 -38.10 -67.04 -13.34
N CYS A 371 -38.58 -65.82 -13.02
CA CYS A 371 -37.77 -64.72 -12.44
C CYS A 371 -38.58 -64.02 -11.35
N ASP A 372 -37.90 -63.74 -10.22
CA ASP A 372 -38.55 -63.01 -9.12
C ASP A 372 -38.71 -61.53 -9.55
N PHE A 373 -39.92 -61.00 -9.42
CA PHE A 373 -40.21 -59.57 -9.63
C PHE A 373 -39.29 -58.66 -8.81
N TYR A 374 -38.94 -59.05 -7.57
CA TYR A 374 -38.02 -58.28 -6.75
C TYR A 374 -36.59 -58.22 -7.28
N GLU A 375 -36.13 -59.31 -7.92
CA GLU A 375 -34.77 -59.31 -8.56
C GLU A 375 -34.72 -58.38 -9.76
N ILE A 376 -35.78 -58.36 -10.59
CA ILE A 376 -35.88 -57.48 -11.76
C ILE A 376 -35.97 -56.02 -11.32
N GLU A 377 -36.75 -55.68 -10.30
CA GLU A 377 -36.90 -54.33 -9.76
C GLU A 377 -35.64 -53.87 -9.04
N SER A 378 -34.95 -54.78 -8.34
CA SER A 378 -33.63 -54.53 -7.75
C SER A 378 -32.60 -54.22 -8.86
N ALA A 379 -32.56 -54.98 -9.93
CA ALA A 379 -31.68 -54.75 -11.06
C ALA A 379 -31.96 -53.37 -11.76
N ARG A 380 -33.25 -53.04 -11.88
CA ARG A 380 -33.72 -51.76 -12.43
C ARG A 380 -33.33 -50.58 -11.54
N SER A 381 -33.53 -50.71 -10.26
CA SER A 381 -33.10 -49.69 -9.25
C SER A 381 -31.60 -49.50 -9.27
N SER A 382 -30.85 -50.60 -9.34
CA SER A 382 -29.36 -50.55 -9.45
C SER A 382 -28.91 -49.87 -10.71
N LEU A 383 -29.61 -50.12 -11.86
CA LEU A 383 -29.35 -49.44 -13.13
C LEU A 383 -29.61 -47.94 -13.06
N ILE A 384 -30.74 -47.51 -12.48
CA ILE A 384 -31.10 -46.10 -12.34
C ILE A 384 -30.04 -45.39 -11.46
N ASN A 385 -29.64 -46.01 -10.37
CA ASN A 385 -28.62 -45.48 -9.49
C ASN A 385 -27.24 -45.41 -10.19
N ALA A 386 -26.85 -46.49 -10.87
CA ALA A 386 -25.59 -46.52 -11.61
C ALA A 386 -25.56 -45.45 -12.73
N ARG A 387 -26.66 -45.30 -13.50
CA ARG A 387 -26.78 -44.28 -14.51
C ARG A 387 -26.70 -42.88 -13.96
N SER A 388 -27.40 -42.57 -12.83
CA SER A 388 -27.36 -41.25 -12.21
C SER A 388 -25.98 -40.92 -11.65
N SER A 389 -25.30 -41.89 -11.04
CA SER A 389 -23.93 -41.75 -10.53
C SER A 389 -22.93 -41.56 -11.64
N SER A 390 -23.04 -42.36 -12.73
CA SER A 390 -22.15 -42.23 -13.88
C SER A 390 -22.31 -40.87 -14.60
N LEU A 391 -23.53 -40.36 -14.71
CA LEU A 391 -23.77 -39.03 -15.27
C LEU A 391 -23.11 -37.93 -14.43
N LYS A 392 -23.19 -38.01 -13.10
CA LYS A 392 -22.51 -37.07 -12.21
C LYS A 392 -20.98 -37.13 -12.35
N LEU A 393 -20.43 -38.33 -12.45
CA LEU A 393 -18.99 -38.52 -12.67
C LEU A 393 -18.55 -38.00 -14.04
N LEU A 394 -19.35 -38.16 -15.08
CA LEU A 394 -19.07 -37.61 -16.42
C LEU A 394 -19.06 -36.08 -16.43
N VAL A 395 -20.04 -35.46 -15.77
CA VAL A 395 -20.07 -33.98 -15.64
C VAL A 395 -18.84 -33.47 -14.89
N GLN A 396 -18.42 -34.15 -13.82
CA GLN A 396 -17.20 -33.79 -13.08
C GLN A 396 -15.95 -34.00 -13.92
N LEU A 397 -15.89 -35.09 -14.70
CA LEU A 397 -14.79 -35.37 -15.60
C LEU A 397 -14.63 -34.28 -16.66
N ASP A 398 -15.74 -33.89 -17.30
CA ASP A 398 -15.78 -32.84 -18.31
C ASP A 398 -15.33 -31.49 -17.76
N ALA A 399 -15.81 -31.11 -16.57
CA ALA A 399 -15.40 -29.91 -15.89
C ALA A 399 -13.88 -29.90 -15.58
N HIS A 400 -13.32 -31.03 -15.14
CA HIS A 400 -11.89 -31.13 -14.86
C HIS A 400 -11.04 -31.15 -16.12
N LEU A 401 -11.52 -31.74 -17.22
CA LEU A 401 -10.84 -31.68 -18.50
C LEU A 401 -10.79 -30.26 -19.05
N THR A 402 -11.89 -29.55 -18.99
CA THR A 402 -11.97 -28.14 -19.41
C THR A 402 -10.99 -27.27 -18.61
N GLU A 403 -10.87 -27.52 -17.32
CA GLU A 403 -9.93 -26.77 -16.48
C GLU A 403 -8.46 -27.15 -16.76
N ILE A 404 -8.18 -28.42 -17.09
CA ILE A 404 -6.83 -28.82 -17.57
C ILE A 404 -6.49 -28.11 -18.87
N ASP A 405 -7.39 -28.07 -19.85
CA ASP A 405 -7.15 -27.37 -21.12
C ASP A 405 -6.86 -25.89 -20.90
N ARG A 406 -7.56 -25.26 -19.94
CA ARG A 406 -7.30 -23.88 -19.51
C ARG A 406 -5.90 -23.71 -18.88
N LEU A 407 -5.52 -24.63 -18.00
CA LEU A 407 -4.21 -24.58 -17.35
C LEU A 407 -3.07 -24.88 -18.35
N ASP A 408 -3.29 -25.78 -19.30
CA ASP A 408 -2.33 -26.07 -20.37
C ASP A 408 -2.17 -24.89 -21.33
N ALA A 409 -3.24 -24.15 -21.63
CA ALA A 409 -3.17 -22.89 -22.37
C ALA A 409 -2.37 -21.82 -21.61
N LEU A 410 -2.56 -21.72 -20.30
CA LEU A 410 -1.77 -20.81 -19.44
C LEU A 410 -0.28 -21.20 -19.42
N LEU A 411 0.03 -22.51 -19.31
CA LEU A 411 1.40 -23.00 -19.33
C LEU A 411 2.09 -22.80 -20.69
N ALA A 412 1.32 -22.90 -21.79
CA ALA A 412 1.83 -22.65 -23.13
C ALA A 412 2.07 -21.16 -23.41
N ALA A 413 1.40 -20.26 -22.67
CA ALA A 413 1.59 -18.82 -22.75
C ALA A 413 2.80 -18.32 -21.93
N VAL A 414 3.44 -19.19 -21.15
CA VAL A 414 4.65 -18.84 -20.39
C VAL A 414 5.79 -18.57 -21.37
N PRO A 415 6.40 -17.38 -21.36
CA PRO A 415 7.47 -17.09 -22.29
C PRO A 415 8.70 -17.96 -21.99
N GLU A 416 9.17 -18.64 -23.01
CA GLU A 416 10.44 -19.37 -23.00
C GLU A 416 11.49 -18.51 -23.70
N GLY A 417 12.49 -18.02 -22.97
CA GLY A 417 13.59 -17.29 -23.56
C GLY A 417 14.73 -17.02 -22.55
N GLU A 418 15.94 -17.07 -23.04
CA GLU A 418 17.18 -16.84 -22.28
C GLU A 418 17.16 -15.47 -21.56
N LYS A 419 16.54 -14.44 -22.16
CA LYS A 419 16.38 -13.11 -21.56
C LYS A 419 15.48 -13.07 -20.35
N VAL A 420 14.42 -13.88 -20.33
CA VAL A 420 13.48 -13.93 -19.20
C VAL A 420 14.13 -14.65 -18.01
N GLU A 421 14.94 -15.68 -18.28
CA GLU A 421 15.69 -16.38 -17.26
C GLU A 421 16.78 -15.48 -16.63
N GLU A 422 17.45 -14.65 -17.42
CA GLU A 422 18.37 -13.62 -16.95
C GLU A 422 17.65 -12.57 -16.06
N THR A 423 16.46 -12.12 -16.46
CA THR A 423 15.66 -11.16 -15.69
C THR A 423 15.19 -11.75 -14.36
N VAL A 424 14.75 -13.01 -14.34
CA VAL A 424 14.38 -13.74 -13.11
C VAL A 424 15.58 -13.94 -12.18
N ASN A 425 16.74 -14.27 -12.73
CA ASN A 425 17.96 -14.41 -11.94
C ASN A 425 18.41 -13.07 -11.35
N SER A 426 18.32 -11.99 -12.13
CA SER A 426 18.59 -10.64 -11.64
C SER A 426 17.63 -10.22 -10.53
N LEU A 427 16.35 -10.56 -10.65
CA LEU A 427 15.35 -10.30 -9.63
C LEU A 427 15.66 -11.03 -8.33
N LYS A 428 16.02 -12.34 -8.41
CA LYS A 428 16.41 -13.13 -7.22
C LYS A 428 17.66 -12.57 -6.55
N GLN A 429 18.66 -12.12 -7.33
CA GLN A 429 19.86 -11.50 -6.78
C GLN A 429 19.56 -10.19 -6.06
N LEU A 430 18.70 -9.35 -6.63
CA LEU A 430 18.29 -8.10 -6.01
C LEU A 430 17.44 -8.33 -4.76
N GLU A 431 16.55 -9.32 -4.74
CA GLU A 431 15.78 -9.70 -3.55
C GLU A 431 16.68 -10.21 -2.43
N GLN A 432 17.71 -11.01 -2.78
CA GLN A 432 18.69 -11.45 -1.82
C GLN A 432 19.51 -10.29 -1.27
N LEU A 433 19.93 -9.36 -2.12
CA LEU A 433 20.67 -8.16 -1.73
C LEU A 433 19.83 -7.27 -0.79
N GLU A 434 18.53 -7.08 -1.09
CA GLU A 434 17.63 -6.33 -0.21
C GLU A 434 17.49 -7.02 1.16
N ALA A 435 17.38 -8.35 1.19
CA ALA A 435 17.31 -9.11 2.44
C ALA A 435 18.61 -9.00 3.26
N GLU A 436 19.77 -9.04 2.60
CA GLU A 436 21.08 -8.84 3.26
C GLU A 436 21.22 -7.42 3.83
N GLN A 437 20.82 -6.41 3.06
CA GLN A 437 20.80 -5.01 3.52
C GLN A 437 19.84 -4.80 4.69
N ALA A 438 18.66 -5.42 4.65
CA ALA A 438 17.70 -5.37 5.75
C ALA A 438 18.23 -6.03 7.03
N THR A 439 18.96 -7.15 6.91
CA THR A 439 19.60 -7.80 8.08
C THR A 439 20.73 -6.94 8.66
N THR A 440 21.53 -6.30 7.81
CA THR A 440 22.56 -5.34 8.24
C THR A 440 21.97 -4.15 8.94
N LEU A 441 20.84 -3.62 8.45
CA LEU A 441 20.13 -2.51 9.10
C LEU A 441 19.68 -2.89 10.52
N VAL A 442 19.13 -4.09 10.69
CA VAL A 442 18.73 -4.60 12.02
C VAL A 442 19.93 -4.72 12.96
N ALA A 443 21.09 -5.17 12.44
CA ALA A 443 22.31 -5.28 13.22
C ALA A 443 22.82 -3.89 13.68
N VAL A 444 22.81 -2.90 12.80
CA VAL A 444 23.18 -1.51 13.12
C VAL A 444 22.21 -0.91 14.14
N ASP A 445 20.90 -1.15 14.02
CA ASP A 445 19.92 -0.70 15.00
C ASP A 445 20.13 -1.35 16.38
N GLN A 446 20.48 -2.63 16.42
CA GLN A 446 20.83 -3.28 17.69
C GLN A 446 22.10 -2.70 18.33
N GLN A 447 23.12 -2.38 17.52
CA GLN A 447 24.32 -1.72 18.01
C GLN A 447 24.01 -0.32 18.54
N PHE A 448 23.19 0.44 17.84
CA PHE A 448 22.72 1.75 18.26
C PHE A 448 22.00 1.70 19.61
N LEU A 449 21.14 0.71 19.82
CA LEU A 449 20.45 0.50 21.11
C LEU A 449 21.41 0.12 22.24
N ARG A 450 22.48 -0.62 21.95
CA ARG A 450 23.52 -0.95 22.93
C ARG A 450 24.28 0.31 23.34
N ILE A 451 24.75 1.08 22.38
CA ILE A 451 25.45 2.36 22.66
C ILE A 451 24.55 3.30 23.47
N GLN A 452 23.26 3.33 23.19
CA GLN A 452 22.31 4.14 23.95
C GLN A 452 22.22 3.68 25.42
N LYS A 453 22.23 2.39 25.70
CA LYS A 453 22.29 1.86 27.07
C LYS A 453 23.61 2.17 27.76
N ASP A 454 24.72 2.00 27.04
CA ASP A 454 26.06 2.34 27.59
C ASP A 454 26.15 3.82 27.91
N PHE A 455 25.50 4.66 27.11
CA PHE A 455 25.34 6.09 27.39
C PHE A 455 24.61 6.36 28.72
N GLU A 456 23.46 5.70 28.90
CA GLU A 456 22.64 5.83 30.11
C GLU A 456 23.42 5.35 31.34
N GLU A 457 24.22 4.27 31.22
CA GLU A 457 25.07 3.78 32.30
C GLU A 457 26.19 4.75 32.67
N ILE A 458 26.87 5.33 31.69
CA ILE A 458 27.93 6.32 31.91
C ILE A 458 27.34 7.59 32.52
N ASP A 459 26.21 8.06 32.00
CA ASP A 459 25.52 9.23 32.57
C ASP A 459 25.08 8.98 34.01
N SER A 460 24.61 7.78 34.34
CA SER A 460 24.28 7.38 35.71
C SER A 460 25.52 7.38 36.63
N LYS A 461 26.68 6.89 36.14
CA LYS A 461 27.95 6.89 36.88
C LYS A 461 28.45 8.32 37.14
N ILE A 462 28.39 9.17 36.12
CA ILE A 462 28.72 10.59 36.24
C ILE A 462 27.82 11.27 37.28
N GLU A 463 26.50 11.01 37.22
CA GLU A 463 25.56 11.57 38.18
C GLU A 463 25.80 11.09 39.63
N LYS A 464 26.21 9.84 39.84
CA LYS A 464 26.56 9.30 41.15
C LYS A 464 27.80 10.00 41.72
N ILE A 465 28.87 10.13 40.94
CA ILE A 465 30.08 10.85 41.39
C ILE A 465 29.75 12.29 41.78
N LEU A 466 28.93 12.97 40.97
CA LEU A 466 28.47 14.32 41.25
C LEU A 466 27.52 14.41 42.45
N ALA A 467 26.79 13.34 42.76
CA ALA A 467 25.87 13.26 43.91
C ALA A 467 26.59 12.94 45.24
N GLU A 468 27.57 12.04 45.22
CA GLU A 468 28.38 11.69 46.44
C GLU A 468 29.12 12.89 46.99
N GLN A 469 29.54 13.83 46.18
CA GLN A 469 30.17 15.05 46.64
C GLN A 469 29.24 16.08 47.25
N ARG A 470 27.95 16.05 46.95
CA ARG A 470 26.95 16.94 47.61
C ARG A 470 26.91 16.78 49.14
N GLN A 471 27.33 15.63 49.64
CA GLN A 471 27.36 15.38 51.09
C GLN A 471 28.56 16.05 51.79
N TYR A 472 29.64 16.39 51.05
CA TYR A 472 30.86 16.96 51.62
C TYR A 472 30.87 18.50 51.68
N GLU A 473 30.01 19.17 50.86
CA GLU A 473 30.01 20.64 50.73
C GLU A 473 28.75 21.29 51.31
N ALA A 474 28.57 21.13 52.60
CA ALA A 474 27.42 21.72 53.31
C ALA A 474 27.49 23.27 53.49
N ASP A 475 28.52 23.97 53.00
CA ASP A 475 28.79 25.38 53.41
C ASP A 475 28.77 26.46 52.31
N GLN A 476 28.45 26.12 51.02
CA GLN A 476 28.34 27.18 49.98
C GLN A 476 26.90 27.43 49.55
N THR A 477 26.23 28.36 50.20
CA THR A 477 24.80 28.71 50.00
C THR A 477 24.47 29.20 48.60
N LEU A 478 25.41 29.82 47.88
CA LEU A 478 25.18 30.39 46.53
C LEU A 478 25.13 29.32 45.44
N THR A 479 26.09 28.39 45.46
CA THR A 479 26.18 27.27 44.51
C THR A 479 24.99 26.34 44.66
N LYS A 480 24.54 26.10 45.89
CA LYS A 480 23.36 25.30 46.21
C LYS A 480 22.07 25.90 45.65
N GLN A 481 21.93 27.23 45.69
CA GLN A 481 20.79 27.93 45.08
C GLN A 481 20.81 27.84 43.54
N MET A 482 21.98 27.96 42.90
CA MET A 482 22.13 27.84 41.46
C MET A 482 21.78 26.41 40.98
N HIS A 483 22.23 25.35 41.66
CA HIS A 483 21.85 23.98 41.33
C HIS A 483 20.35 23.72 41.47
N LEU A 484 19.73 24.27 42.52
CA LEU A 484 18.27 24.20 42.69
C LEU A 484 17.51 24.91 41.59
N GLN A 485 17.99 26.04 41.11
CA GLN A 485 17.41 26.78 40.00
C GLN A 485 17.55 26.02 38.68
N LEU A 486 18.73 25.43 38.39
CA LEU A 486 19.00 24.61 37.24
C LEU A 486 18.12 23.35 37.22
N ALA A 487 17.99 22.66 38.37
CA ALA A 487 17.10 21.49 38.47
C ALA A 487 15.60 21.85 38.20
N ARG A 488 15.16 23.01 38.75
CA ARG A 488 13.81 23.53 38.46
C ARG A 488 13.64 23.90 36.99
N ALA A 489 14.64 24.53 36.39
CA ALA A 489 14.62 24.90 34.98
C ALA A 489 14.51 23.64 34.08
N LYS A 490 15.34 22.62 34.33
CA LYS A 490 15.26 21.33 33.62
C LYS A 490 13.89 20.68 33.74
N LYS A 491 13.36 20.56 34.99
CA LYS A 491 12.05 19.99 35.23
C LYS A 491 10.94 20.76 34.48
N ASN A 492 10.99 22.09 34.56
CA ASN A 492 10.02 22.94 33.88
C ASN A 492 10.14 22.84 32.37
N LEU A 493 11.37 22.73 31.82
CA LEU A 493 11.59 22.52 30.38
C LEU A 493 11.02 21.18 29.90
N GLY A 494 11.26 20.11 30.66
CA GLY A 494 10.71 18.79 30.37
C GLY A 494 9.17 18.80 30.34
N LEU A 495 8.55 19.34 31.40
CA LEU A 495 7.11 19.51 31.46
C LEU A 495 6.54 20.40 30.33
N PHE A 496 7.27 21.43 29.96
CA PHE A 496 6.93 22.30 28.86
C PHE A 496 6.97 21.53 27.52
N GLN A 497 8.05 20.77 27.29
CA GLN A 497 8.23 19.94 26.11
C GLN A 497 7.10 18.92 25.96
N ASP A 498 6.76 18.21 27.04
CA ASP A 498 5.68 17.20 27.02
C ASP A 498 4.31 17.85 26.76
N ARG A 499 4.02 18.99 27.38
CA ARG A 499 2.77 19.73 27.14
C ARG A 499 2.68 20.28 25.72
N MET A 500 3.80 20.80 25.20
CA MET A 500 3.85 21.27 23.82
C MET A 500 3.63 20.12 22.85
N ARG A 501 4.32 18.98 23.05
CA ARG A 501 4.13 17.76 22.24
C ARG A 501 2.67 17.33 22.25
N ALA A 502 2.07 17.15 23.41
CA ALA A 502 0.67 16.74 23.54
C ALA A 502 -0.29 17.71 22.84
N ARG A 503 -0.09 19.04 23.04
CA ARG A 503 -0.91 20.06 22.38
C ARG A 503 -0.83 20.03 20.86
N HIS A 504 0.38 19.82 20.34
CA HIS A 504 0.59 19.79 18.91
C HIS A 504 0.09 18.48 18.26
N ILE A 505 0.23 17.35 18.97
CA ILE A 505 -0.38 16.08 18.55
C ILE A 505 -1.90 16.25 18.43
N SER A 506 -2.56 16.78 19.48
CA SER A 506 -4.02 17.00 19.44
C SER A 506 -4.45 17.96 18.33
N ARG A 507 -3.66 19.00 18.06
CA ARG A 507 -3.92 19.90 16.93
C ARG A 507 -3.74 19.20 15.59
N LEU A 508 -2.70 18.38 15.46
CA LEU A 508 -2.43 17.61 14.25
C LEU A 508 -3.54 16.59 13.99
N GLU A 509 -4.00 15.86 15.01
CA GLU A 509 -5.14 14.94 14.96
C GLU A 509 -6.38 15.63 14.37
N GLN A 510 -6.70 16.85 14.85
CA GLN A 510 -7.82 17.64 14.33
C GLN A 510 -7.63 18.03 12.86
N LEU A 511 -6.43 18.48 12.49
CA LEU A 511 -6.13 18.89 11.12
C LEU A 511 -6.13 17.71 10.14
N ILE A 512 -5.63 16.55 10.57
CA ILE A 512 -5.71 15.32 9.77
C ILE A 512 -7.16 14.89 9.61
N LEU A 513 -7.96 14.96 10.69
CA LEU A 513 -9.39 14.65 10.63
C LEU A 513 -10.14 15.59 9.68
N GLU A 514 -9.84 16.89 9.69
CA GLU A 514 -10.37 17.85 8.72
C GLU A 514 -10.00 17.47 7.28
N GLY A 515 -8.74 17.11 7.05
CA GLY A 515 -8.24 16.63 5.76
C GLY A 515 -9.01 15.38 5.30
N LEU A 516 -9.12 14.39 6.15
CA LEU A 516 -9.86 13.17 5.87
C LEU A 516 -11.32 13.45 5.54
N LYS A 517 -12.03 14.29 6.33
CA LYS A 517 -13.41 14.68 6.06
C LYS A 517 -13.59 15.44 4.73
N HIS A 518 -12.56 16.15 4.29
CA HIS A 518 -12.56 16.82 2.98
C HIS A 518 -12.35 15.81 1.83
N LEU A 519 -11.50 14.82 2.03
CA LEU A 519 -11.11 13.85 1.01
C LEU A 519 -12.04 12.64 0.96
N TYR A 520 -12.60 12.21 2.10
CA TYR A 520 -13.54 11.08 2.11
C TYR A 520 -14.92 11.48 1.59
N ARG A 521 -15.48 10.62 0.74
CA ARG A 521 -16.83 10.78 0.21
C ARG A 521 -17.91 10.59 1.30
N LYS A 522 -17.67 9.66 2.23
CA LYS A 522 -18.51 9.42 3.41
C LYS A 522 -18.04 10.33 4.55
N ARG A 523 -18.67 11.49 4.70
CA ARG A 523 -18.27 12.53 5.69
C ARG A 523 -18.23 12.05 7.14
N ASN A 524 -18.97 11.01 7.49
CA ASN A 524 -19.09 10.49 8.86
C ASN A 524 -18.33 9.17 9.07
N PHE A 525 -17.53 8.71 8.11
CA PHE A 525 -16.81 7.45 8.23
C PHE A 525 -15.73 7.47 9.32
N VAL A 526 -15.03 8.60 9.47
CA VAL A 526 -13.99 8.79 10.49
C VAL A 526 -14.45 9.83 11.51
N ASN A 527 -14.61 9.41 12.77
CA ASN A 527 -15.02 10.28 13.86
C ASN A 527 -13.85 10.99 14.52
N ALA A 528 -12.73 10.32 14.68
CA ALA A 528 -11.52 10.87 15.26
C ALA A 528 -10.26 10.19 14.69
N VAL A 529 -9.16 10.92 14.74
CA VAL A 529 -7.81 10.42 14.51
C VAL A 529 -7.08 10.45 15.83
N LYS A 530 -6.34 9.42 16.16
CA LYS A 530 -5.49 9.35 17.35
C LYS A 530 -4.07 9.06 16.93
N ILE A 531 -3.13 9.79 17.49
CA ILE A 531 -1.68 9.62 17.28
C ILE A 531 -1.06 9.24 18.60
N ASP A 532 -0.39 8.08 18.65
CA ASP A 532 0.35 7.67 19.83
C ASP A 532 1.55 8.61 20.06
N PRO A 533 1.72 9.16 21.25
CA PRO A 533 2.82 10.11 21.53
C PRO A 533 4.20 9.45 21.59
N THR A 534 4.30 8.12 21.65
CA THR A 534 5.55 7.37 21.78
C THR A 534 6.15 6.97 20.43
N ASP A 535 5.35 6.35 19.58
CA ASP A 535 5.78 5.83 18.26
C ASP A 535 5.19 6.62 17.08
N TYR A 536 4.26 7.55 17.34
CA TYR A 536 3.54 8.35 16.36
C TYR A 536 2.68 7.53 15.38
N SER A 537 2.31 6.32 15.76
CA SER A 537 1.35 5.51 15.01
C SER A 537 -0.03 6.17 14.97
N ILE A 538 -0.75 5.95 13.87
CA ILE A 538 -2.08 6.53 13.66
C ILE A 538 -3.13 5.45 13.79
N ASP A 539 -4.13 5.76 14.60
CA ASP A 539 -5.37 5.01 14.73
C ASP A 539 -6.56 5.86 14.31
N LEU A 540 -7.48 5.28 13.55
CA LEU A 540 -8.73 5.91 13.15
C LEU A 540 -9.89 5.38 13.98
N VAL A 541 -10.70 6.28 14.51
CA VAL A 541 -11.95 5.91 15.20
C VAL A 541 -13.07 5.98 14.17
N LEU A 542 -13.60 4.83 13.77
CA LEU A 542 -14.65 4.70 12.76
C LEU A 542 -16.03 4.63 13.41
N GLU A 543 -17.05 5.07 12.68
CA GLU A 543 -18.44 4.99 13.15
C GLU A 543 -18.91 3.52 13.15
N GLY A 544 -19.19 2.98 14.33
CA GLY A 544 -19.69 1.60 14.52
C GLY A 544 -18.65 0.49 14.60
N GLU A 545 -17.39 0.73 14.24
CA GLU A 545 -16.32 -0.30 14.19
C GLU A 545 -15.26 -0.15 15.29
N GLY A 546 -15.31 0.94 16.08
CA GLY A 546 -14.30 1.22 17.11
C GLY A 546 -13.00 1.80 16.56
N THR A 547 -11.86 1.46 17.18
CA THR A 547 -10.54 1.98 16.78
C THR A 547 -9.87 1.01 15.80
N VAL A 548 -9.50 1.50 14.62
CA VAL A 548 -8.85 0.74 13.55
C VAL A 548 -7.47 1.32 13.28
N PRO A 549 -6.39 0.52 13.43
CA PRO A 549 -5.04 0.94 13.08
C PRO A 549 -4.87 1.22 11.58
N ALA A 550 -4.03 2.18 11.22
CA ALA A 550 -3.80 2.58 9.84
C ALA A 550 -3.36 1.43 8.91
N PHE A 551 -2.66 0.40 9.43
CA PHE A 551 -2.22 -0.75 8.61
C PHE A 551 -3.37 -1.66 8.16
N LYS A 552 -4.56 -1.58 8.78
CA LYS A 552 -5.76 -2.35 8.38
C LYS A 552 -6.58 -1.66 7.29
N LEU A 553 -6.25 -0.43 6.94
CA LEU A 553 -6.93 0.30 5.87
C LEU A 553 -6.57 -0.29 4.49
N SER A 554 -7.49 -0.15 3.54
CA SER A 554 -7.21 -0.44 2.12
C SER A 554 -6.11 0.47 1.56
N ALA A 555 -5.47 0.08 0.47
CA ALA A 555 -4.41 0.88 -0.16
C ALA A 555 -4.86 2.31 -0.47
N ALA A 556 -6.05 2.47 -1.04
CA ALA A 556 -6.62 3.76 -1.36
C ALA A 556 -6.92 4.62 -0.11
N GLU A 557 -7.43 4.02 0.95
CA GLU A 557 -7.67 4.72 2.23
C GLU A 557 -6.37 5.16 2.88
N ARG A 558 -5.31 4.35 2.81
CA ARG A 558 -3.97 4.73 3.28
C ARG A 558 -3.40 5.90 2.51
N GLN A 559 -3.59 5.96 1.18
CA GLN A 559 -3.19 7.12 0.38
C GLN A 559 -3.92 8.40 0.80
N LEU A 560 -5.24 8.33 1.01
CA LEU A 560 -6.03 9.47 1.51
C LEU A 560 -5.56 9.90 2.90
N LEU A 561 -5.22 8.95 3.77
CA LEU A 561 -4.65 9.24 5.09
C LEU A 561 -3.29 9.94 4.95
N ALA A 562 -2.39 9.43 4.11
CA ALA A 562 -1.06 10.02 3.88
C ALA A 562 -1.16 11.47 3.40
N VAL A 563 -2.05 11.75 2.43
CA VAL A 563 -2.30 13.12 1.97
C VAL A 563 -2.90 13.99 3.06
N SER A 564 -3.81 13.44 3.88
CA SER A 564 -4.39 14.17 5.01
C SER A 564 -3.35 14.49 6.08
N VAL A 565 -2.38 13.61 6.29
CA VAL A 565 -1.24 13.84 7.20
C VAL A 565 -0.33 14.93 6.66
N LEU A 566 0.04 14.88 5.37
CA LEU A 566 0.80 15.95 4.70
C LEU A 566 0.10 17.30 4.84
N TRP A 567 -1.19 17.33 4.53
CA TRP A 567 -2.00 18.55 4.66
C TRP A 567 -2.12 19.04 6.10
N GLY A 568 -2.32 18.11 7.05
CA GLY A 568 -2.36 18.41 8.48
C GLY A 568 -1.05 19.02 8.97
N LEU A 569 0.09 18.42 8.60
CA LEU A 569 1.43 18.93 8.95
C LEU A 569 1.70 20.29 8.31
N ALA A 570 1.36 20.47 7.02
CA ALA A 570 1.49 21.75 6.34
C ALA A 570 0.68 22.85 7.04
N LYS A 571 -0.57 22.58 7.41
CA LYS A 571 -1.41 23.52 8.19
C LYS A 571 -0.91 23.73 9.62
N ALA A 572 -0.44 22.67 10.29
CA ALA A 572 0.08 22.74 11.65
C ALA A 572 1.32 23.63 11.73
N SER A 573 2.13 23.70 10.66
CA SER A 573 3.30 24.55 10.58
C SER A 573 2.96 26.06 10.75
N GLY A 574 1.72 26.44 10.48
CA GLY A 574 1.32 27.83 10.44
C GLY A 574 2.02 28.66 9.35
N LYS A 575 2.87 28.01 8.54
CA LYS A 575 3.60 28.64 7.44
C LYS A 575 2.78 28.52 6.17
N GLU A 576 2.54 29.65 5.53
CA GLU A 576 1.87 29.68 4.23
C GLU A 576 2.91 29.46 3.14
N LEU A 577 3.21 28.19 2.83
CA LEU A 577 4.16 27.80 1.82
C LEU A 577 3.45 27.35 0.54
N PRO A 578 4.09 27.46 -0.63
CA PRO A 578 3.56 26.93 -1.87
C PRO A 578 3.63 25.40 -1.84
N THR A 579 2.63 24.73 -2.39
CA THR A 579 2.64 23.28 -2.59
C THR A 579 2.93 22.98 -4.04
N ILE A 580 3.96 22.18 -4.32
CA ILE A 580 4.35 21.76 -5.67
C ILE A 580 4.21 20.24 -5.74
N ILE A 581 3.44 19.74 -6.70
CA ILE A 581 3.13 18.33 -6.83
C ILE A 581 3.50 17.87 -8.23
N ASP A 582 4.45 16.95 -8.33
CA ASP A 582 4.77 16.25 -9.58
C ASP A 582 3.86 15.02 -9.72
N THR A 583 3.36 14.76 -10.92
CA THR A 583 2.46 13.64 -11.25
C THR A 583 1.30 13.47 -10.25
N PRO A 584 0.44 14.50 -10.09
CA PRO A 584 -0.48 14.63 -8.96
C PRO A 584 -1.59 13.58 -8.91
N LEU A 585 -1.91 12.92 -10.03
CA LEU A 585 -2.99 11.94 -10.15
C LEU A 585 -2.47 10.54 -10.54
N GLY A 586 -1.17 10.34 -10.60
CA GLY A 586 -0.57 9.05 -10.88
C GLY A 586 -1.10 7.98 -9.93
N ARG A 587 -1.43 6.79 -10.46
CA ARG A 587 -1.85 5.60 -9.71
C ARG A 587 -3.13 5.73 -8.86
N LEU A 588 -3.86 6.86 -8.93
CA LEU A 588 -5.16 7.03 -8.29
C LEU A 588 -6.26 6.48 -9.20
N ASP A 589 -7.26 5.83 -8.60
CA ASP A 589 -8.47 5.46 -9.33
C ASP A 589 -9.32 6.70 -9.72
N SER A 590 -10.22 6.54 -10.68
CA SER A 590 -11.04 7.63 -11.22
C SER A 590 -11.86 8.39 -10.17
N LYS A 591 -12.29 7.70 -9.10
CA LYS A 591 -13.10 8.29 -8.02
C LYS A 591 -12.25 9.17 -7.10
N HIS A 592 -11.03 8.69 -6.77
CA HIS A 592 -10.09 9.44 -5.97
C HIS A 592 -9.52 10.63 -6.75
N ARG A 593 -9.21 10.46 -8.05
CA ARG A 593 -8.80 11.56 -8.95
C ARG A 593 -9.80 12.72 -8.91
N THR A 594 -11.10 12.41 -9.04
CA THR A 594 -12.16 13.44 -8.97
C THR A 594 -12.14 14.19 -7.64
N THR A 595 -11.98 13.47 -6.52
CA THR A 595 -11.94 14.09 -5.19
C THR A 595 -10.71 15.00 -5.00
N PHE A 596 -9.55 14.58 -5.52
CA PHE A 596 -8.34 15.38 -5.46
C PHE A 596 -8.46 16.67 -6.28
N VAL A 597 -8.95 16.55 -7.50
CA VAL A 597 -9.15 17.68 -8.42
C VAL A 597 -10.16 18.69 -7.87
N GLU A 598 -11.30 18.20 -7.38
CA GLU A 598 -12.39 19.05 -6.94
C GLU A 598 -12.16 19.68 -5.55
N ARG A 599 -11.53 18.92 -4.64
CA ARG A 599 -11.50 19.30 -3.22
C ARG A 599 -10.11 19.59 -2.67
N TYR A 600 -9.10 18.82 -3.08
CA TYR A 600 -7.77 18.96 -2.51
C TYR A 600 -6.99 20.09 -3.16
N PHE A 601 -6.77 20.08 -4.47
CA PHE A 601 -5.91 21.05 -5.12
C PHE A 601 -6.33 22.51 -4.93
N PRO A 602 -7.63 22.87 -5.01
CA PRO A 602 -8.04 24.26 -4.77
C PRO A 602 -7.82 24.76 -3.33
N ASN A 603 -7.70 23.83 -2.36
CA ASN A 603 -7.61 24.12 -0.94
C ASN A 603 -6.29 23.70 -0.28
N ALA A 604 -5.37 23.08 -1.03
CA ALA A 604 -4.12 22.55 -0.50
C ALA A 604 -3.23 23.66 0.08
N ALA A 605 -3.09 24.76 -0.63
CA ALA A 605 -2.31 25.91 -0.20
C ALA A 605 -2.79 27.21 -0.86
N LYS A 606 -2.25 28.37 -0.46
CA LYS A 606 -2.50 29.65 -1.14
C LYS A 606 -1.89 29.73 -2.55
N GLN A 607 -0.94 28.86 -2.84
CA GLN A 607 -0.33 28.64 -4.12
C GLN A 607 -0.08 27.16 -4.32
N VAL A 608 -0.55 26.62 -5.42
CA VAL A 608 -0.38 25.21 -5.82
C VAL A 608 0.20 25.18 -7.22
N ILE A 609 1.26 24.44 -7.41
CA ILE A 609 1.88 24.21 -8.71
C ILE A 609 1.75 22.73 -9.02
N LEU A 610 1.05 22.38 -10.09
CA LEU A 610 0.82 21.01 -10.52
C LEU A 610 1.64 20.73 -11.78
N LEU A 611 2.49 19.73 -11.72
CA LEU A 611 3.24 19.23 -12.87
C LEU A 611 2.58 17.94 -13.34
N SER A 612 1.86 17.98 -14.44
CA SER A 612 0.99 16.91 -14.90
C SER A 612 1.47 16.30 -16.21
N THR A 613 1.16 15.03 -16.41
CA THR A 613 1.28 14.39 -17.72
C THR A 613 0.08 14.72 -18.61
N ASP A 614 0.17 14.36 -19.87
CA ASP A 614 -0.89 14.46 -20.86
C ASP A 614 -2.11 13.57 -20.59
N GLU A 615 -1.98 12.59 -19.69
CA GLU A 615 -3.07 11.65 -19.33
C GLU A 615 -3.74 11.95 -17.98
N GLU A 616 -3.14 12.81 -17.15
CA GLU A 616 -3.62 13.00 -15.77
C GLU A 616 -4.72 14.07 -15.66
N ILE A 617 -4.44 15.28 -16.11
CA ILE A 617 -5.34 16.43 -15.96
C ILE A 617 -5.83 16.87 -17.34
N ILE A 618 -6.69 16.04 -17.94
CA ILE A 618 -7.31 16.29 -19.25
C ILE A 618 -8.85 16.21 -19.15
N GLY A 619 -9.54 16.66 -20.17
CA GLY A 619 -11.00 16.53 -20.32
C GLY A 619 -11.77 17.02 -19.08
N THR A 620 -12.48 16.13 -18.43
CA THR A 620 -13.32 16.44 -17.26
C THR A 620 -12.50 17.03 -16.10
N TYR A 621 -11.32 16.50 -15.82
CA TYR A 621 -10.46 16.95 -14.72
C TYR A 621 -9.91 18.36 -14.98
N TYR A 622 -9.50 18.63 -16.21
CA TYR A 622 -9.08 19.98 -16.61
C TYR A 622 -10.25 20.99 -16.45
N ASN A 623 -11.43 20.65 -16.94
CA ASN A 623 -12.61 21.53 -16.82
C ASN A 623 -12.98 21.83 -15.36
N MET A 624 -12.80 20.86 -14.45
CA MET A 624 -13.02 21.08 -13.00
C MET A 624 -11.99 22.03 -12.40
N LEU A 625 -10.73 21.97 -12.83
CA LEU A 625 -9.65 22.84 -12.32
C LEU A 625 -9.65 24.23 -12.95
N LYS A 626 -10.15 24.38 -14.16
CA LYS A 626 -10.14 25.63 -14.93
C LYS A 626 -10.55 26.89 -14.17
N PRO A 627 -11.60 26.88 -13.30
CA PRO A 627 -11.97 28.04 -12.48
C PRO A 627 -10.88 28.48 -11.49
N TYR A 628 -10.00 27.56 -11.08
CA TYR A 628 -8.96 27.78 -10.09
C TYR A 628 -7.58 28.03 -10.68
N LEU A 629 -7.42 27.94 -12.03
CA LEU A 629 -6.16 28.13 -12.72
C LEU A 629 -5.81 29.61 -12.81
N ALA A 630 -4.61 29.96 -12.36
CA ALA A 630 -4.01 31.28 -12.51
C ALA A 630 -3.21 31.37 -13.82
N ASN A 631 -2.33 30.38 -14.05
CA ASN A 631 -1.45 30.29 -15.18
C ASN A 631 -1.39 28.84 -15.67
N GLU A 632 -1.14 28.70 -16.97
CA GLU A 632 -1.07 27.42 -17.67
C GLU A 632 0.15 27.39 -18.56
N TYR A 633 0.91 26.31 -18.53
CA TYR A 633 2.10 26.10 -19.33
C TYR A 633 2.15 24.68 -19.86
N VAL A 634 2.82 24.51 -21.00
CA VAL A 634 3.19 23.20 -21.54
C VAL A 634 4.71 23.17 -21.77
N ILE A 635 5.32 22.05 -21.42
CA ILE A 635 6.74 21.78 -21.67
C ILE A 635 6.80 20.80 -22.83
N ASP A 636 7.33 21.23 -23.94
CA ASP A 636 7.51 20.43 -25.15
C ASP A 636 8.99 20.04 -25.29
N TYR A 637 9.24 18.74 -25.47
CA TYR A 637 10.55 18.20 -25.72
C TYR A 637 10.75 17.99 -27.21
N ASP A 638 11.76 18.67 -27.75
CA ASP A 638 12.17 18.53 -29.13
C ASP A 638 13.23 17.43 -29.23
N GLU A 639 12.88 16.29 -29.86
CA GLU A 639 13.76 15.14 -30.02
C GLU A 639 15.00 15.46 -30.87
N ASP A 640 14.89 16.31 -31.90
CA ASP A 640 16.00 16.70 -32.76
C ASP A 640 16.99 17.60 -32.01
N ARG A 641 16.47 18.47 -31.17
CA ARG A 641 17.27 19.35 -30.32
C ARG A 641 17.67 18.74 -29.01
N GLN A 642 17.04 17.61 -28.59
CA GLN A 642 17.22 17.06 -27.26
C GLN A 642 17.10 18.12 -26.15
N ALA A 643 16.16 19.02 -26.31
CA ALA A 643 15.95 20.14 -25.41
C ALA A 643 14.47 20.43 -25.23
N SER A 644 14.13 20.91 -24.04
CA SER A 644 12.75 21.29 -23.71
C SER A 644 12.54 22.79 -23.83
N SER A 645 11.36 23.16 -24.32
CA SER A 645 10.88 24.54 -24.38
C SER A 645 9.59 24.68 -23.57
N ILE A 646 9.34 25.87 -23.02
CA ILE A 646 8.17 26.17 -22.20
C ILE A 646 7.31 27.18 -22.92
N HIS A 647 6.03 26.82 -23.13
CA HIS A 647 5.05 27.67 -23.80
C HIS A 647 3.86 27.95 -22.89
N THR A 648 3.21 29.10 -23.09
CA THR A 648 1.95 29.43 -22.42
C THR A 648 0.79 28.63 -23.02
N GLY A 649 -0.07 28.06 -22.20
CA GLY A 649 -1.16 27.20 -22.59
C GLY A 649 -1.06 25.83 -21.93
N TYR A 650 -2.02 24.98 -22.20
CA TYR A 650 -2.03 23.60 -21.74
C TYR A 650 -2.32 22.71 -22.95
N PHE A 651 -2.22 21.39 -22.78
CA PHE A 651 -2.50 20.45 -23.86
C PHE A 651 -3.80 20.80 -24.57
N ASP A 652 -3.81 20.79 -25.90
CA ASP A 652 -4.99 21.15 -26.70
C ASP A 652 -6.20 20.29 -26.28
N SER A 653 -7.26 20.95 -25.86
CA SER A 653 -8.54 20.31 -25.49
C SER A 653 -9.26 19.64 -26.70
N SER A 654 -8.67 19.67 -27.87
CA SER A 654 -9.19 19.04 -29.10
C SER A 654 -8.81 17.57 -29.26
N LEU A 655 -7.99 17.00 -28.35
CA LEU A 655 -7.74 15.55 -28.26
C LEU A 655 -8.82 14.84 -27.42
N GLU A 656 -10.08 15.22 -27.57
CA GLU A 656 -11.20 14.40 -27.11
C GLU A 656 -11.47 13.30 -28.14
N ALA A 657 -11.31 12.07 -27.70
CA ALA A 657 -11.78 10.82 -28.32
C ALA A 657 -11.08 10.40 -29.64
N ALA A 658 -10.01 9.67 -29.50
CA ALA A 658 -9.65 8.62 -30.43
C ALA A 658 -9.57 7.28 -29.66
#